data_5a9996fe3def8fa1285dece1f07e00c8
#
_entry.id   5a9996fe3def8fa1285dece1f07e00c8
#
_cell.length_a   1.000
_cell.length_b   1.000
_cell.length_c   1.000
_cell.angle_alpha   90.00
_cell.angle_beta   90.00
_cell.angle_gamma   90.00
#
_symmetry.space_group_name_H-M   'P 1'
#
loop_
_entity.id
_entity.type
_entity.pdbx_description
1 polymer ?
#
loop_
_entity_poly.entity_id
_entity_poly.type
_entity_poly.pdbx_seq_one_letter_code
_entity_poly.pdbx_strand_id
1 'polypeptide(L)'
;MFRAHRIAGAILIAACTPAFLAAQSRPTIEQFLSPASPLEVRAAKRADRIAWVTYDRGMRNVYTAAAPEFKPVRLTRFLDDDGVDLTEVAISDAGSIVVFVRGSAPNRAGWVANPSHDPAGGEQAIWAVRTTGGGPAWRVVRGSSPALSPDGRYLLFVKDSQIYRARVAPRPGESAIDKGETPFIKEWGQQTNPRWSPDGSKIAFVSIRPNHSLIGVYDGRTRTVNFMAPSVDYDGSPAWSADGKEIAFVRRPGTPFGQQSQITAAANPGQGRGNGRGNGGTPGGRGGAAPDSMRAPQIPGLYQARFRGGYTLSVMIADAATGGAREAWHNAADDKVFTNVNNLRWAGDRLIFPLSPQNDEWDRYYAIATTDTATVPVLLTTTNGLIEDATSAALSADGKTLYYCTNANDIERRHIWAVPTAGGAPRQVSTGEGIETYPAPLASGKAVAVLYADARRPQSLGLVPAAGGVARVITTLPKDFPMADEVVPEVVTYQAPDGLEIHAQLFLPTDFKAGERRPTMIFVHGGPQRQMMPGYHYMQFYHWAYAVNQWLASQGYIVMSINYRSGIGYGRKFRMAEKTYFRGNSEYQDVTSGAKYLMSRADVDPKRIGIWGLSYGGLLTSQALARNSDIFVAGADLAGVHLSGSTLDSTAVTYQSSSISEIDKWKSPVFLVQGDDDRNVDFSQMIGLVQLLRARDIYFELTVIPDDVHESLVHSRWIDVWTRMGAFLNRFVWKGETPPSVAEVKK
;
A
#
# COMPACT_ATOMS: atom_id res chain seq x y z
N MET A 1 -14.18 18.52 -100.44
CA MET A 1 -13.18 18.15 -99.36
C MET A 1 -13.62 18.82 -98.05
N PHE A 2 -14.41 18.12 -97.25
CA PHE A 2 -14.84 18.63 -95.93
C PHE A 2 -14.46 17.61 -94.89
N ARG A 3 -13.62 18.00 -93.92
CA ARG A 3 -13.25 17.20 -92.73
C ARG A 3 -14.26 17.50 -91.62
N ALA A 4 -14.92 16.48 -91.14
CA ALA A 4 -15.80 16.55 -90.03
C ALA A 4 -15.00 16.31 -88.71
N HIS A 5 -15.08 17.26 -87.80
CA HIS A 5 -14.57 17.10 -86.41
C HIS A 5 -15.63 16.45 -85.53
N ARG A 6 -15.29 15.32 -84.95
CA ARG A 6 -16.10 14.70 -83.85
C ARG A 6 -15.58 15.22 -82.52
N ILE A 7 -16.46 15.84 -81.73
CA ILE A 7 -16.24 16.22 -80.36
C ILE A 7 -16.74 15.04 -79.52
N ALA A 8 -15.83 14.39 -78.75
CA ALA A 8 -16.17 13.40 -77.76
C ALA A 8 -16.32 14.10 -76.41
N GLY A 9 -17.55 14.15 -75.89
CA GLY A 9 -17.84 14.60 -74.52
C GLY A 9 -17.57 13.47 -73.53
N ALA A 10 -16.61 13.66 -72.63
CA ALA A 10 -16.37 12.74 -71.50
C ALA A 10 -17.31 13.12 -70.34
N ILE A 11 -18.23 12.24 -70.02
CA ILE A 11 -19.09 12.36 -68.84
C ILE A 11 -18.28 11.79 -67.64
N LEU A 12 -17.87 12.69 -66.71
CA LEU A 12 -17.28 12.31 -65.43
C LEU A 12 -18.39 11.88 -64.48
N ILE A 13 -18.53 10.58 -64.26
CA ILE A 13 -19.38 10.04 -63.20
C ILE A 13 -18.53 10.09 -61.90
N ALA A 14 -18.84 11.07 -61.04
CA ALA A 14 -18.31 11.09 -59.67
C ALA A 14 -18.97 9.97 -58.85
N ALA A 15 -18.24 8.88 -58.65
CA ALA A 15 -18.64 7.84 -57.71
C ALA A 15 -18.46 8.37 -56.27
N CYS A 16 -19.55 8.83 -55.64
CA CYS A 16 -19.60 9.01 -54.19
C CYS A 16 -19.57 7.62 -53.53
N THR A 17 -18.40 7.14 -53.11
CA THR A 17 -18.31 6.05 -52.16
C THR A 17 -18.74 6.58 -50.80
N PRO A 18 -19.80 6.01 -50.17
CA PRO A 18 -20.08 6.33 -48.78
C PRO A 18 -18.92 5.83 -47.94
N ALA A 19 -18.18 6.76 -47.31
CA ALA A 19 -17.27 6.42 -46.23
C ALA A 19 -18.12 5.83 -45.11
N PHE A 20 -18.15 4.50 -45.00
CA PHE A 20 -18.58 3.84 -43.78
C PHE A 20 -17.60 4.30 -42.71
N LEU A 21 -17.99 5.25 -41.85
CA LEU A 21 -17.39 5.44 -40.55
C LEU A 21 -17.63 4.10 -39.82
N ALA A 22 -16.62 3.24 -39.81
CA ALA A 22 -16.59 2.11 -38.90
C ALA A 22 -16.78 2.71 -37.51
N ALA A 23 -17.89 2.38 -36.86
CA ALA A 23 -18.08 2.74 -35.48
C ALA A 23 -16.85 2.22 -34.71
N GLN A 24 -16.04 3.12 -34.21
CA GLN A 24 -14.84 2.78 -33.48
C GLN A 24 -15.31 1.94 -32.27
N SER A 25 -14.89 0.68 -32.20
CA SER A 25 -15.24 -0.20 -31.10
C SER A 25 -14.74 0.41 -29.80
N ARG A 26 -15.57 0.49 -28.76
CA ARG A 26 -15.17 0.98 -27.45
C ARG A 26 -13.99 0.16 -26.93
N PRO A 27 -13.04 0.79 -26.22
CA PRO A 27 -11.88 0.10 -25.68
C PRO A 27 -12.28 -1.02 -24.70
N THR A 28 -11.49 -2.08 -24.68
CA THR A 28 -11.67 -3.20 -23.75
C THR A 28 -10.95 -2.95 -22.43
N ILE A 29 -11.33 -3.68 -21.38
CA ILE A 29 -10.64 -3.59 -20.09
C ILE A 29 -9.17 -4.04 -20.19
N GLU A 30 -8.85 -5.00 -21.06
CA GLU A 30 -7.47 -5.44 -21.30
C GLU A 30 -6.59 -4.31 -21.83
N GLN A 31 -7.14 -3.42 -22.67
CA GLN A 31 -6.42 -2.25 -23.18
C GLN A 31 -6.15 -1.24 -22.06
N PHE A 32 -7.09 -0.97 -21.17
CA PHE A 32 -6.88 -0.10 -20.00
C PHE A 32 -5.87 -0.68 -19.00
N LEU A 33 -5.77 -2.01 -18.91
CA LEU A 33 -4.82 -2.71 -18.03
C LEU A 33 -3.53 -3.13 -18.76
N SER A 34 -3.32 -2.69 -20.01
CA SER A 34 -2.13 -3.03 -20.80
C SER A 34 -0.84 -2.34 -20.34
N PRO A 35 -0.82 -1.15 -19.70
CA PRO A 35 0.43 -0.52 -19.27
C PRO A 35 1.16 -1.29 -18.19
N ALA A 36 2.46 -1.40 -18.36
CA ALA A 36 3.33 -1.93 -17.33
C ALA A 36 3.46 -0.95 -16.16
N SER A 37 3.26 -1.41 -14.93
CA SER A 37 3.30 -0.61 -13.71
C SER A 37 4.62 -0.81 -12.96
N PRO A 38 5.50 0.22 -12.82
CA PRO A 38 6.66 0.14 -11.95
C PRO A 38 6.23 0.19 -10.47
N LEU A 39 6.98 -0.54 -9.64
CA LEU A 39 6.73 -0.72 -8.22
C LEU A 39 8.08 -0.69 -7.49
N GLU A 40 8.10 -0.27 -6.23
CA GLU A 40 9.26 -0.40 -5.32
C GLU A 40 10.58 0.16 -5.86
N VAL A 41 10.61 1.42 -6.27
CA VAL A 41 11.86 2.04 -6.72
C VAL A 41 12.87 2.20 -5.57
N ARG A 42 14.14 1.85 -5.84
CA ARG A 42 15.28 2.01 -4.92
C ARG A 42 16.46 2.62 -5.66
N ALA A 43 17.20 3.50 -4.99
CA ALA A 43 18.44 4.10 -5.52
C ALA A 43 19.67 3.54 -4.81
N ALA A 44 20.76 3.35 -5.55
CA ALA A 44 22.05 3.02 -4.98
C ALA A 44 22.65 4.24 -4.25
N LYS A 45 23.37 4.01 -3.13
CA LYS A 45 23.89 5.10 -2.30
C LYS A 45 25.16 5.76 -2.87
N ARG A 46 25.92 5.04 -3.71
CA ARG A 46 27.21 5.49 -4.24
C ARG A 46 27.28 5.52 -5.76
N ALA A 47 26.14 5.33 -6.44
CA ALA A 47 26.04 5.41 -7.90
C ALA A 47 24.67 5.94 -8.29
N ASP A 48 24.60 6.75 -9.33
CA ASP A 48 23.32 7.20 -9.91
C ASP A 48 22.69 6.06 -10.70
N ARG A 49 22.21 5.07 -9.97
CA ARG A 49 21.52 3.88 -10.48
C ARG A 49 20.31 3.59 -9.62
N ILE A 50 19.23 3.23 -10.29
CA ILE A 50 17.98 2.83 -9.65
C ILE A 50 17.61 1.40 -10.06
N ALA A 51 16.84 0.73 -9.21
CA ALA A 51 16.23 -0.55 -9.50
C ALA A 51 14.77 -0.54 -9.03
N TRP A 52 13.91 -1.28 -9.74
CA TRP A 52 12.48 -1.39 -9.43
C TRP A 52 11.91 -2.70 -9.94
N VAL A 53 10.71 -3.05 -9.46
CA VAL A 53 9.89 -4.11 -10.05
C VAL A 53 8.98 -3.49 -11.10
N THR A 54 8.75 -4.18 -12.19
CA THR A 54 7.67 -3.87 -13.14
C THR A 54 6.70 -5.03 -13.18
N TYR A 55 5.42 -4.74 -12.98
CA TYR A 55 4.30 -5.60 -13.27
C TYR A 55 3.82 -5.30 -14.70
N ASP A 56 3.81 -6.29 -15.56
CA ASP A 56 3.40 -6.19 -16.96
C ASP A 56 2.51 -7.37 -17.33
N ARG A 57 1.19 -7.20 -17.31
CA ARG A 57 0.19 -8.24 -17.65
C ARG A 57 0.47 -9.57 -16.91
N GLY A 58 0.69 -9.48 -15.60
CA GLY A 58 1.01 -10.63 -14.74
C GLY A 58 2.48 -10.97 -14.64
N MET A 59 3.28 -10.68 -15.65
CA MET A 59 4.73 -10.87 -15.61
C MET A 59 5.36 -9.87 -14.65
N ARG A 60 6.12 -10.34 -13.67
CA ARG A 60 6.83 -9.50 -12.70
C ARG A 60 8.33 -9.59 -12.92
N ASN A 61 8.97 -8.47 -13.23
CA ASN A 61 10.38 -8.44 -13.53
C ASN A 61 11.12 -7.28 -12.85
N VAL A 62 12.39 -7.51 -12.53
CA VAL A 62 13.29 -6.47 -12.01
C VAL A 62 13.91 -5.72 -13.17
N TYR A 63 13.94 -4.40 -13.04
CA TYR A 63 14.57 -3.47 -13.98
C TYR A 63 15.60 -2.62 -13.27
N THR A 64 16.51 -2.02 -14.05
CA THR A 64 17.46 -1.01 -13.61
C THR A 64 17.58 0.10 -14.64
N ALA A 65 17.99 1.28 -14.19
CA ALA A 65 18.43 2.38 -15.05
C ALA A 65 19.56 3.13 -14.36
N ALA A 66 20.48 3.69 -15.14
CA ALA A 66 21.63 4.42 -14.63
C ALA A 66 21.89 5.71 -15.42
N ALA A 67 22.51 6.67 -14.75
CA ALA A 67 22.99 7.90 -15.39
C ALA A 67 23.95 7.61 -16.57
N PRO A 68 24.00 8.53 -17.54
CA PRO A 68 23.25 9.80 -17.60
C PRO A 68 21.84 9.66 -18.20
N GLU A 69 21.58 8.64 -19.05
CA GLU A 69 20.35 8.54 -19.85
C GLU A 69 19.16 7.99 -19.04
N PHE A 70 19.42 7.15 -18.04
CA PHE A 70 18.41 6.41 -17.28
C PHE A 70 17.49 5.58 -18.16
N LYS A 71 18.07 4.91 -19.17
CA LYS A 71 17.33 3.99 -20.04
C LYS A 71 16.96 2.73 -19.25
N PRO A 72 15.67 2.33 -19.19
CA PRO A 72 15.25 1.10 -18.54
C PRO A 72 15.87 -0.14 -19.16
N VAL A 73 16.43 -1.02 -18.34
CA VAL A 73 16.98 -2.32 -18.72
C VAL A 73 16.34 -3.40 -17.86
N ARG A 74 15.67 -4.37 -18.48
CA ARG A 74 15.10 -5.53 -17.80
C ARG A 74 16.23 -6.49 -17.40
N LEU A 75 16.28 -6.86 -16.13
CA LEU A 75 17.30 -7.72 -15.55
C LEU A 75 16.85 -9.18 -15.45
N THR A 76 15.56 -9.43 -15.23
CA THR A 76 15.02 -10.78 -15.08
C THR A 76 14.13 -11.16 -16.27
N ARG A 77 13.82 -12.45 -16.42
CA ARG A 77 13.01 -12.96 -17.53
C ARG A 77 11.95 -13.93 -17.00
N PHE A 78 11.13 -13.47 -16.06
CA PHE A 78 9.91 -14.18 -15.65
C PHE A 78 8.82 -13.75 -16.65
N LEU A 79 8.46 -14.65 -17.55
CA LEU A 79 7.65 -14.33 -18.75
C LEU A 79 6.21 -14.83 -18.65
N ASP A 80 5.85 -15.47 -17.56
CA ASP A 80 4.54 -16.05 -17.35
C ASP A 80 3.71 -15.23 -16.36
N ASP A 81 2.40 -15.24 -16.51
CA ASP A 81 1.41 -14.79 -15.53
C ASP A 81 1.22 -15.89 -14.47
N ASP A 82 2.31 -16.20 -13.76
CA ASP A 82 2.38 -17.32 -12.82
C ASP A 82 1.83 -16.98 -11.42
N GLY A 83 1.44 -15.73 -11.19
CA GLY A 83 0.96 -15.26 -9.90
C GLY A 83 2.03 -15.24 -8.80
N VAL A 84 3.30 -15.47 -9.13
CA VAL A 84 4.39 -15.41 -8.16
C VAL A 84 4.83 -13.98 -7.94
N ASP A 85 4.52 -13.44 -6.77
CA ASP A 85 4.81 -12.03 -6.45
C ASP A 85 6.32 -11.75 -6.41
N LEU A 86 6.69 -10.49 -6.65
CA LEU A 86 8.06 -10.01 -6.62
C LEU A 86 8.11 -8.71 -5.83
N THR A 87 8.82 -8.72 -4.70
CA THR A 87 8.80 -7.65 -3.69
C THR A 87 10.16 -7.46 -3.04
N GLU A 88 10.25 -6.52 -2.12
CA GLU A 88 11.40 -6.27 -1.25
C GLU A 88 12.71 -6.04 -2.03
N VAL A 89 12.64 -5.21 -3.06
CA VAL A 89 13.82 -4.85 -3.87
C VAL A 89 14.83 -4.09 -3.03
N ALA A 90 16.08 -4.55 -3.06
CA ALA A 90 17.22 -3.83 -2.51
C ALA A 90 18.39 -3.82 -3.51
N ILE A 91 19.08 -2.71 -3.60
CA ILE A 91 20.24 -2.53 -4.48
C ILE A 91 21.50 -2.26 -3.63
N SER A 92 22.62 -2.85 -4.01
CA SER A 92 23.90 -2.60 -3.33
C SER A 92 24.33 -1.14 -3.46
N ASP A 93 25.14 -0.64 -2.52
CA ASP A 93 25.57 0.76 -2.50
C ASP A 93 26.26 1.19 -3.81
N ALA A 94 27.05 0.31 -4.43
CA ALA A 94 27.68 0.55 -5.73
C ALA A 94 26.73 0.34 -6.94
N GLY A 95 25.52 -0.10 -6.71
CA GLY A 95 24.54 -0.35 -7.77
C GLY A 95 24.80 -1.58 -8.63
N SER A 96 25.66 -2.50 -8.21
CA SER A 96 26.11 -3.65 -9.02
C SER A 96 25.25 -4.90 -8.91
N ILE A 97 24.50 -5.05 -7.81
CA ILE A 97 23.64 -6.20 -7.52
C ILE A 97 22.30 -5.69 -7.01
N VAL A 98 21.22 -6.34 -7.46
CA VAL A 98 19.88 -6.22 -6.91
C VAL A 98 19.51 -7.54 -6.29
N VAL A 99 18.96 -7.52 -5.07
CA VAL A 99 18.28 -8.65 -4.44
C VAL A 99 16.81 -8.33 -4.33
N PHE A 100 15.98 -9.37 -4.36
CA PHE A 100 14.52 -9.26 -4.29
C PHE A 100 13.92 -10.55 -3.74
N VAL A 101 12.71 -10.48 -3.23
CA VAL A 101 11.94 -11.66 -2.81
C VAL A 101 11.00 -12.06 -3.93
N ARG A 102 10.98 -13.35 -4.26
CA ARG A 102 10.02 -13.94 -5.19
C ARG A 102 9.15 -14.95 -4.43
N GLY A 103 7.83 -14.79 -4.55
CA GLY A 103 6.81 -15.53 -3.82
C GLY A 103 6.22 -14.71 -2.66
N SER A 104 4.93 -14.92 -2.41
CA SER A 104 4.20 -14.25 -1.32
C SER A 104 4.59 -14.80 0.05
N ALA A 105 4.36 -14.01 1.11
CA ALA A 105 4.54 -14.49 2.47
C ALA A 105 3.64 -15.71 2.75
N PRO A 106 4.06 -16.68 3.57
CA PRO A 106 3.22 -17.81 3.95
C PRO A 106 2.03 -17.35 4.81
N ASN A 107 0.90 -18.05 4.73
CA ASN A 107 -0.23 -17.86 5.60
C ASN A 107 0.06 -18.39 7.03
N ARG A 108 -0.91 -18.30 7.94
CA ARG A 108 -0.75 -18.77 9.33
C ARG A 108 -0.43 -20.27 9.48
N ALA A 109 -0.80 -21.07 8.48
CA ALA A 109 -0.49 -22.49 8.42
C ALA A 109 0.89 -22.78 7.78
N GLY A 110 1.62 -21.74 7.37
CA GLY A 110 2.93 -21.88 6.71
C GLY A 110 2.85 -22.13 5.19
N TRP A 111 1.65 -21.97 4.59
CA TRP A 111 1.42 -22.22 3.17
C TRP A 111 1.71 -20.97 2.35
N VAL A 112 2.54 -21.07 1.34
CA VAL A 112 2.79 -20.00 0.36
C VAL A 112 1.73 -20.10 -0.74
N ALA A 113 1.14 -18.97 -1.14
CA ALA A 113 0.12 -18.96 -2.19
C ALA A 113 0.67 -19.57 -3.49
N ASN A 114 -0.15 -20.38 -4.13
CA ASN A 114 0.18 -21.12 -5.35
C ASN A 114 -0.92 -20.99 -6.41
N PRO A 115 -1.25 -19.76 -6.82
CA PRO A 115 -2.40 -19.54 -7.70
C PRO A 115 -2.25 -20.13 -9.09
N SER A 116 -1.03 -20.43 -9.54
CA SER A 116 -0.77 -21.15 -10.80
C SER A 116 -0.94 -22.67 -10.70
N HIS A 117 -1.23 -23.20 -9.51
CA HIS A 117 -1.35 -24.63 -9.24
C HIS A 117 -0.11 -25.43 -9.63
N ASP A 118 1.09 -24.87 -9.41
CA ASP A 118 2.35 -25.59 -9.60
C ASP A 118 2.35 -26.84 -8.69
N PRO A 119 2.52 -28.07 -9.23
CA PRO A 119 2.56 -29.28 -8.42
C PRO A 119 3.69 -29.30 -7.38
N ALA A 120 4.75 -28.51 -7.57
CA ALA A 120 5.84 -28.36 -6.60
C ALA A 120 5.45 -27.46 -5.41
N GLY A 121 4.31 -26.78 -5.49
CA GLY A 121 3.83 -25.81 -4.50
C GLY A 121 4.49 -24.43 -4.63
N GLY A 122 3.98 -23.46 -3.87
CA GLY A 122 4.53 -22.11 -3.79
C GLY A 122 5.81 -22.06 -2.95
N GLU A 123 6.75 -21.20 -3.34
CA GLU A 123 7.96 -20.92 -2.57
C GLU A 123 8.16 -19.41 -2.39
N GLN A 124 8.55 -19.00 -1.18
CA GLN A 124 9.07 -17.66 -0.94
C GLN A 124 10.60 -17.73 -0.82
N ALA A 125 11.32 -17.06 -1.71
CA ALA A 125 12.77 -17.10 -1.74
C ALA A 125 13.39 -15.75 -2.10
N ILE A 126 14.60 -15.51 -1.59
CA ILE A 126 15.44 -14.38 -1.95
C ILE A 126 16.23 -14.73 -3.20
N TRP A 127 16.15 -13.87 -4.19
CA TRP A 127 16.84 -13.97 -5.47
C TRP A 127 17.81 -12.79 -5.63
N ALA A 128 18.75 -12.95 -6.52
CA ALA A 128 19.71 -11.89 -6.89
C ALA A 128 19.90 -11.82 -8.40
N VAL A 129 20.31 -10.63 -8.87
CA VAL A 129 20.65 -10.38 -10.27
C VAL A 129 21.71 -9.28 -10.35
N ARG A 130 22.66 -9.40 -11.29
CA ARG A 130 23.65 -8.35 -11.59
C ARG A 130 23.00 -7.25 -12.44
N THR A 131 23.34 -6.00 -12.17
CA THR A 131 22.84 -4.84 -12.95
C THR A 131 23.59 -4.64 -14.25
N THR A 132 24.76 -5.27 -14.42
CA THR A 132 25.61 -5.23 -15.63
C THR A 132 26.11 -6.63 -15.93
N GLY A 133 26.55 -6.88 -17.17
CA GLY A 133 27.15 -8.15 -17.59
C GLY A 133 26.19 -9.25 -18.04
N GLY A 134 24.86 -9.03 -17.96
CA GLY A 134 23.86 -9.82 -18.70
C GLY A 134 23.69 -11.29 -18.32
N GLY A 135 23.91 -11.67 -17.06
CA GLY A 135 23.65 -13.03 -16.57
C GLY A 135 22.20 -13.22 -16.10
N PRO A 136 21.69 -14.46 -15.98
CA PRO A 136 20.38 -14.74 -15.41
C PRO A 136 20.32 -14.39 -13.92
N ALA A 137 19.11 -14.14 -13.42
CA ALA A 137 18.86 -14.10 -11.98
C ALA A 137 19.04 -15.49 -11.37
N TRP A 138 19.46 -15.55 -10.11
CA TRP A 138 19.64 -16.81 -9.38
C TRP A 138 18.98 -16.76 -8.01
N ARG A 139 18.49 -17.89 -7.58
CA ARG A 139 17.95 -18.08 -6.23
C ARG A 139 19.10 -18.15 -5.24
N VAL A 140 19.03 -17.34 -4.19
CA VAL A 140 20.05 -17.32 -3.11
C VAL A 140 19.63 -18.28 -1.99
N VAL A 141 18.44 -18.06 -1.40
CA VAL A 141 17.97 -18.81 -0.24
C VAL A 141 16.46 -18.66 -0.06
N ARG A 142 15.81 -19.63 0.60
CA ARG A 142 14.43 -19.50 1.08
C ARG A 142 14.35 -18.43 2.16
N GLY A 143 13.32 -17.59 2.12
CA GLY A 143 13.05 -16.55 3.11
C GLY A 143 12.71 -15.20 2.50
N SER A 144 12.62 -14.20 3.37
CA SER A 144 12.23 -12.82 3.06
C SER A 144 13.05 -11.82 3.88
N SER A 145 12.74 -10.53 3.70
CA SER A 145 13.34 -9.41 4.43
C SER A 145 14.88 -9.39 4.36
N PRO A 146 15.47 -9.43 3.15
CA PRO A 146 16.91 -9.43 2.97
C PRO A 146 17.54 -8.09 3.41
N ALA A 147 18.48 -8.15 4.35
CA ALA A 147 19.35 -7.02 4.63
C ALA A 147 20.68 -7.20 3.86
N LEU A 148 20.78 -6.55 2.71
CA LEU A 148 21.95 -6.62 1.84
C LEU A 148 23.13 -5.87 2.45
N SER A 149 24.33 -6.48 2.46
CA SER A 149 25.54 -5.80 2.91
C SER A 149 25.91 -4.63 1.99
N PRO A 150 26.55 -3.56 2.50
CA PRO A 150 26.92 -2.39 1.70
C PRO A 150 27.75 -2.73 0.45
N ASP A 151 28.60 -3.76 0.54
CA ASP A 151 29.42 -4.24 -0.57
C ASP A 151 28.67 -5.20 -1.53
N GLY A 152 27.45 -5.60 -1.21
CA GLY A 152 26.63 -6.50 -2.01
C GLY A 152 27.05 -7.97 -1.99
N ARG A 153 27.98 -8.37 -1.11
CA ARG A 153 28.51 -9.75 -1.06
C ARG A 153 27.66 -10.69 -0.22
N TYR A 154 27.04 -10.17 0.82
CA TYR A 154 26.26 -10.94 1.80
C TYR A 154 24.88 -10.36 1.96
N LEU A 155 23.94 -11.20 2.37
CA LEU A 155 22.65 -10.78 2.89
C LEU A 155 22.38 -11.45 4.24
N LEU A 156 21.66 -10.76 5.09
CA LEU A 156 21.11 -11.30 6.32
C LEU A 156 19.60 -11.53 6.12
N PHE A 157 19.08 -12.56 6.73
CA PHE A 157 17.66 -12.85 6.77
C PHE A 157 17.31 -13.54 8.09
N VAL A 158 16.04 -13.50 8.46
CA VAL A 158 15.55 -14.16 9.67
C VAL A 158 14.86 -15.47 9.28
N LYS A 159 15.24 -16.55 9.93
CA LYS A 159 14.61 -17.86 9.83
C LYS A 159 14.56 -18.46 11.23
N ASP A 160 13.48 -19.14 11.59
CA ASP A 160 13.30 -19.78 12.91
C ASP A 160 13.63 -18.82 14.07
N SER A 161 13.26 -17.55 13.94
CA SER A 161 13.52 -16.47 14.90
C SER A 161 15.01 -16.22 15.21
N GLN A 162 15.92 -16.61 14.30
CA GLN A 162 17.35 -16.38 14.39
C GLN A 162 17.88 -15.72 13.11
N ILE A 163 19.07 -15.10 13.18
CA ILE A 163 19.67 -14.40 12.04
C ILE A 163 20.61 -15.36 11.29
N TYR A 164 20.36 -15.50 10.00
CA TYR A 164 21.20 -16.23 9.06
C TYR A 164 21.93 -15.25 8.15
N ARG A 165 23.08 -15.69 7.62
CA ARG A 165 23.82 -14.98 6.60
C ARG A 165 24.01 -15.86 5.38
N ALA A 166 23.76 -15.30 4.20
CA ALA A 166 24.02 -15.97 2.93
C ALA A 166 24.97 -15.15 2.06
N ARG A 167 25.81 -15.84 1.29
CA ARG A 167 26.57 -15.20 0.19
C ARG A 167 25.62 -14.93 -0.96
N VAL A 168 25.60 -13.71 -1.47
CA VAL A 168 24.73 -13.35 -2.58
C VAL A 168 25.10 -14.12 -3.85
N ALA A 169 26.40 -14.25 -4.14
CA ALA A 169 26.93 -15.01 -5.27
C ALA A 169 27.99 -16.02 -4.79
N PRO A 170 27.60 -17.23 -4.35
CA PRO A 170 28.52 -18.27 -3.97
C PRO A 170 29.29 -18.78 -5.21
N ARG A 171 30.47 -19.36 -5.00
CA ARG A 171 31.18 -20.06 -6.06
C ARG A 171 30.45 -21.34 -6.43
N PRO A 172 30.63 -21.85 -7.67
CA PRO A 172 30.05 -23.14 -8.04
C PRO A 172 30.44 -24.24 -7.05
N GLY A 173 29.43 -24.96 -6.53
CA GLY A 173 29.61 -26.02 -5.54
C GLY A 173 29.65 -25.56 -4.07
N GLU A 174 29.69 -24.23 -3.79
CA GLU A 174 29.59 -23.72 -2.43
C GLU A 174 28.13 -23.49 -2.03
N SER A 175 27.81 -23.75 -0.76
CA SER A 175 26.51 -23.35 -0.18
C SER A 175 26.40 -21.81 -0.12
N ALA A 176 25.24 -21.28 -0.47
CA ALA A 176 24.95 -19.87 -0.27
C ALA A 176 24.90 -19.49 1.23
N ILE A 177 24.45 -20.41 2.07
CA ILE A 177 24.31 -20.18 3.52
C ILE A 177 25.63 -20.47 4.20
N ASP A 178 26.15 -19.50 4.94
CA ASP A 178 27.33 -19.69 5.80
C ASP A 178 27.03 -20.70 6.92
N LYS A 179 28.00 -21.57 7.19
CA LYS A 179 27.90 -22.59 8.23
C LYS A 179 26.76 -23.61 8.06
N GLY A 180 26.36 -23.89 6.82
CA GLY A 180 25.26 -24.82 6.54
C GLY A 180 23.91 -24.26 7.01
N GLU A 181 23.08 -25.10 7.63
CA GLU A 181 21.76 -24.67 8.12
C GLU A 181 21.78 -24.06 9.54
N THR A 182 22.93 -23.72 10.10
CA THR A 182 23.02 -23.11 11.43
C THR A 182 22.90 -21.60 11.36
N PRO A 183 22.22 -20.97 12.35
CA PRO A 183 22.17 -19.51 12.41
C PRO A 183 23.55 -18.88 12.47
N PHE A 184 23.71 -17.75 11.80
CA PHE A 184 24.92 -16.94 11.84
C PHE A 184 25.05 -16.22 13.20
N ILE A 185 23.93 -15.67 13.71
CA ILE A 185 23.80 -15.16 15.07
C ILE A 185 22.69 -15.97 15.74
N LYS A 186 23.06 -16.67 16.80
CA LYS A 186 22.12 -17.50 17.59
C LYS A 186 22.20 -17.07 19.05
N GLU A 187 21.15 -16.44 19.52
CA GLU A 187 21.00 -15.96 20.88
C GLU A 187 19.67 -16.41 21.48
N TRP A 188 19.56 -16.37 22.79
CA TRP A 188 18.30 -16.68 23.46
C TRP A 188 17.18 -15.71 23.06
N GLY A 189 15.99 -16.21 22.81
CA GLY A 189 14.84 -15.46 22.36
C GLY A 189 14.80 -15.33 20.82
N GLN A 190 14.11 -14.31 20.32
CA GLN A 190 13.96 -14.04 18.90
C GLN A 190 14.91 -12.93 18.46
N GLN A 191 15.65 -13.16 17.40
CA GLN A 191 16.55 -12.17 16.82
C GLN A 191 15.91 -11.57 15.57
N THR A 192 15.70 -10.25 15.55
CA THR A 192 14.94 -9.58 14.49
C THR A 192 15.64 -8.31 14.00
N ASN A 193 15.17 -7.79 12.87
CA ASN A 193 15.59 -6.50 12.32
C ASN A 193 17.10 -6.31 12.19
N PRO A 194 17.84 -7.25 11.56
CA PRO A 194 19.28 -7.13 11.39
C PRO A 194 19.64 -5.97 10.48
N ARG A 195 20.65 -5.19 10.88
CA ARG A 195 21.15 -4.01 10.12
C ARG A 195 22.66 -3.99 10.07
N TRP A 196 23.22 -3.96 8.88
CA TRP A 196 24.64 -3.76 8.70
C TRP A 196 25.09 -2.36 9.15
N SER A 197 26.27 -2.27 9.75
CA SER A 197 26.97 -0.99 9.87
C SER A 197 27.31 -0.43 8.47
N PRO A 198 27.51 0.89 8.31
CA PRO A 198 27.81 1.50 7.00
C PRO A 198 29.05 0.92 6.30
N ASP A 199 30.02 0.45 7.06
CA ASP A 199 31.23 -0.22 6.56
C ASP A 199 31.08 -1.74 6.34
N GLY A 200 29.94 -2.31 6.78
CA GLY A 200 29.65 -3.75 6.69
C GLY A 200 30.42 -4.62 7.70
N SER A 201 31.16 -4.03 8.64
CA SER A 201 31.95 -4.78 9.62
C SER A 201 31.16 -5.32 10.81
N LYS A 202 30.02 -4.69 11.11
CA LYS A 202 29.16 -5.04 12.25
C LYS A 202 27.71 -5.24 11.83
N ILE A 203 26.93 -5.91 12.71
CA ILE A 203 25.51 -6.14 12.52
C ILE A 203 24.79 -5.79 13.82
N ALA A 204 23.89 -4.80 13.77
CA ALA A 204 22.96 -4.52 14.85
C ALA A 204 21.69 -5.33 14.67
N PHE A 205 21.06 -5.73 15.77
CA PHE A 205 19.78 -6.45 15.74
C PHE A 205 19.01 -6.23 17.05
N VAL A 206 17.71 -6.54 17.03
CA VAL A 206 16.87 -6.54 18.22
C VAL A 206 16.75 -7.98 18.72
N SER A 207 17.14 -8.21 19.97
CA SER A 207 16.97 -9.47 20.67
C SER A 207 15.72 -9.41 21.55
N ILE A 208 14.64 -10.01 21.09
CA ILE A 208 13.35 -10.03 21.81
C ILE A 208 13.34 -11.20 22.77
N ARG A 209 13.13 -10.89 24.04
CA ARG A 209 13.00 -11.85 25.14
C ARG A 209 11.53 -11.90 25.58
N PRO A 210 11.08 -12.87 26.41
CA PRO A 210 9.69 -12.94 26.83
C PRO A 210 9.16 -11.67 27.51
N ASN A 211 10.00 -10.95 28.26
CA ASN A 211 9.58 -9.82 29.11
C ASN A 211 10.37 -8.52 28.89
N HIS A 212 11.31 -8.48 27.95
CA HIS A 212 12.13 -7.32 27.62
C HIS A 212 12.77 -7.50 26.23
N SER A 213 13.45 -6.47 25.73
CA SER A 213 14.25 -6.59 24.52
C SER A 213 15.56 -5.83 24.63
N LEU A 214 16.57 -6.26 23.90
CA LEU A 214 17.91 -5.71 23.93
C LEU A 214 18.37 -5.39 22.51
N ILE A 215 19.27 -4.40 22.37
CA ILE A 215 20.01 -4.19 21.12
C ILE A 215 21.31 -4.98 21.21
N GLY A 216 21.48 -5.95 20.32
CA GLY A 216 22.74 -6.68 20.11
C GLY A 216 23.54 -6.12 18.96
N VAL A 217 24.85 -6.11 19.08
CA VAL A 217 25.81 -5.78 18.01
C VAL A 217 26.78 -6.93 17.86
N TYR A 218 26.75 -7.60 16.71
CA TYR A 218 27.75 -8.56 16.31
C TYR A 218 28.92 -7.83 15.64
N ASP A 219 30.15 -8.05 16.12
CA ASP A 219 31.37 -7.55 15.49
C ASP A 219 32.01 -8.68 14.65
N GLY A 220 32.13 -8.45 13.35
CA GLY A 220 32.66 -9.45 12.39
C GLY A 220 34.14 -9.74 12.57
N ARG A 221 34.92 -8.86 13.22
CA ARG A 221 36.35 -9.00 13.48
C ARG A 221 36.62 -9.89 14.70
N THR A 222 35.94 -9.60 15.83
CA THR A 222 36.08 -10.39 17.07
C THR A 222 35.22 -11.63 17.05
N ARG A 223 34.16 -11.65 16.20
CA ARG A 223 33.13 -12.70 16.13
C ARG A 223 32.34 -12.85 17.44
N THR A 224 32.09 -11.75 18.12
CA THR A 224 31.35 -11.70 19.40
C THR A 224 30.13 -10.82 19.26
N VAL A 225 29.12 -11.10 20.06
CA VAL A 225 27.96 -10.25 20.28
C VAL A 225 28.17 -9.44 21.53
N ASN A 226 27.97 -8.13 21.44
CA ASN A 226 27.93 -7.23 22.58
C ASN A 226 26.53 -6.61 22.68
N PHE A 227 25.97 -6.54 23.89
CA PHE A 227 24.65 -5.91 24.09
C PHE A 227 24.83 -4.46 24.55
N MET A 228 24.05 -3.57 23.97
CA MET A 228 24.11 -2.13 24.21
C MET A 228 23.40 -1.76 25.49
N ALA A 229 24.14 -1.45 26.56
CA ALA A 229 23.62 -1.08 27.89
C ALA A 229 22.40 -1.94 28.32
N PRO A 230 22.58 -3.27 28.50
CA PRO A 230 21.49 -4.17 28.81
C PRO A 230 20.68 -3.72 30.02
N SER A 231 19.36 -3.78 29.94
CA SER A 231 18.44 -3.37 31.00
C SER A 231 17.23 -4.34 31.09
N VAL A 232 16.33 -4.06 32.01
CA VAL A 232 15.03 -4.75 32.14
C VAL A 232 13.95 -4.18 31.23
N ASP A 233 14.31 -3.24 30.37
CA ASP A 233 13.42 -2.44 29.57
C ASP A 233 13.23 -3.03 28.16
N TYR A 234 12.43 -2.36 27.33
CA TYR A 234 12.21 -2.72 25.92
C TYR A 234 13.04 -1.79 25.03
N ASP A 235 14.05 -2.33 24.39
CA ASP A 235 14.87 -1.64 23.40
C ASP A 235 14.44 -2.00 21.98
N GLY A 236 14.42 -1.00 21.09
CA GLY A 236 14.03 -1.19 19.68
C GLY A 236 14.48 -0.08 18.75
N SER A 237 14.16 -0.21 17.47
CA SER A 237 14.48 0.79 16.43
C SER A 237 15.97 1.19 16.33
N PRO A 238 16.92 0.24 16.23
CA PRO A 238 18.34 0.57 16.13
C PRO A 238 18.67 1.35 14.85
N ALA A 239 19.48 2.39 14.96
CA ALA A 239 19.97 3.21 13.85
C ALA A 239 21.46 3.48 13.99
N TRP A 240 22.24 3.14 12.96
CA TRP A 240 23.68 3.37 12.93
C TRP A 240 24.03 4.83 12.65
N SER A 241 25.05 5.34 13.32
CA SER A 241 25.74 6.56 12.89
C SER A 241 26.43 6.34 11.53
N ALA A 242 26.67 7.42 10.79
CA ALA A 242 27.26 7.33 9.45
C ALA A 242 28.68 6.72 9.47
N ASP A 243 29.44 6.89 10.55
CA ASP A 243 30.77 6.33 10.73
C ASP A 243 30.79 4.91 11.36
N GLY A 244 29.60 4.38 11.72
CA GLY A 244 29.43 3.05 12.30
C GLY A 244 29.99 2.87 13.71
N LYS A 245 30.30 3.97 14.43
CA LYS A 245 30.85 3.91 15.79
C LYS A 245 29.76 3.91 16.87
N GLU A 246 28.62 4.57 16.60
CA GLU A 246 27.53 4.68 17.54
C GLU A 246 26.25 4.05 16.97
N ILE A 247 25.36 3.65 17.87
CA ILE A 247 24.03 3.15 17.55
C ILE A 247 23.01 3.82 18.44
N ALA A 248 22.02 4.46 17.81
CA ALA A 248 20.86 5.01 18.52
C ALA A 248 19.74 3.98 18.60
N PHE A 249 18.98 3.98 19.68
CA PHE A 249 17.81 3.13 19.84
C PHE A 249 16.79 3.76 20.81
N VAL A 250 15.55 3.29 20.71
CA VAL A 250 14.47 3.69 21.60
C VAL A 250 14.39 2.71 22.76
N ARG A 251 14.30 3.22 24.00
CA ARG A 251 14.08 2.45 25.23
C ARG A 251 12.74 2.82 25.85
N ARG A 252 11.95 1.82 26.22
CA ARG A 252 10.70 1.97 26.96
C ARG A 252 10.75 1.16 28.25
N PRO A 253 10.12 1.63 29.35
CA PRO A 253 10.19 0.95 30.61
C PRO A 253 9.59 -0.45 30.55
N GLY A 254 10.19 -1.37 31.28
CA GLY A 254 9.73 -2.73 31.43
C GLY A 254 8.32 -2.82 32.03
N THR A 255 7.66 -3.94 31.82
CA THR A 255 6.26 -4.13 32.23
C THR A 255 6.15 -4.41 33.72
N PRO A 256 5.32 -3.65 34.46
CA PRO A 256 5.11 -3.85 35.88
C PRO A 256 4.31 -5.14 36.17
N PHE A 257 4.33 -5.56 37.43
CA PHE A 257 3.52 -6.67 37.90
C PHE A 257 2.03 -6.49 37.58
N GLY A 258 1.33 -7.55 37.24
CA GLY A 258 -0.08 -7.55 36.88
C GLY A 258 -0.38 -7.26 35.39
N GLN A 259 0.59 -6.73 34.63
CA GLN A 259 0.44 -6.50 33.19
C GLN A 259 1.31 -7.44 32.32
N GLN A 260 2.10 -8.29 32.93
CA GLN A 260 3.08 -9.15 32.26
C GLN A 260 2.46 -10.19 31.32
N SER A 261 1.24 -10.64 31.58
CA SER A 261 0.53 -11.61 30.74
C SER A 261 -0.12 -11.03 29.47
N GLN A 262 -0.21 -9.70 29.36
CA GLN A 262 -0.87 -9.03 28.23
C GLN A 262 0.10 -8.65 27.09
N ILE A 263 1.39 -8.90 27.24
CA ILE A 263 2.43 -8.30 26.40
C ILE A 263 2.85 -9.16 25.24
N THR A 264 2.56 -10.45 25.23
CA THR A 264 2.91 -11.34 24.12
C THR A 264 2.35 -10.89 22.75
N ALA A 265 1.34 -10.02 22.74
CA ALA A 265 0.75 -9.47 21.51
C ALA A 265 1.18 -8.01 21.19
N ALA A 266 1.66 -7.25 22.19
CA ALA A 266 1.96 -5.82 22.03
C ALA A 266 3.46 -5.49 21.99
N ALA A 267 4.33 -6.44 22.32
CA ALA A 267 5.77 -6.23 22.48
C ALA A 267 6.57 -6.33 21.16
N ASN A 268 5.92 -6.18 20.02
CA ASN A 268 6.63 -5.94 18.75
C ASN A 268 6.57 -4.45 18.37
N PRO A 269 7.33 -3.56 19.03
CA PRO A 269 7.44 -2.17 18.58
C PRO A 269 8.21 -2.06 17.25
N GLY A 270 8.76 -3.16 16.75
CA GLY A 270 9.54 -3.20 15.49
C GLY A 270 8.81 -3.79 14.29
N GLN A 271 7.64 -4.37 14.47
CA GLN A 271 6.73 -4.59 13.35
C GLN A 271 5.86 -3.33 13.15
N GLY A 272 6.51 -2.21 12.94
CA GLY A 272 5.98 -1.16 12.12
C GLY A 272 5.52 -1.82 10.84
N ARG A 273 4.27 -1.57 10.46
CA ARG A 273 3.63 -1.98 9.23
C ARG A 273 4.67 -2.13 8.14
N GLY A 274 5.19 -3.35 7.96
CA GLY A 274 6.03 -3.68 6.84
C GLY A 274 5.21 -3.30 5.60
N ASN A 275 5.86 -2.79 4.58
CA ASN A 275 5.30 -2.61 3.25
C ASN A 275 4.82 -3.95 2.69
N GLY A 276 3.89 -4.60 3.40
CA GLY A 276 3.09 -5.67 2.88
C GLY A 276 2.05 -5.02 1.99
N ARG A 277 2.22 -5.11 0.70
CA ARG A 277 1.07 -5.07 -0.19
C ARG A 277 0.01 -5.97 0.44
N GLY A 278 -1.14 -5.40 0.75
CA GLY A 278 -2.36 -6.15 0.97
C GLY A 278 -2.52 -6.91 2.29
N ASN A 279 -1.86 -6.58 3.37
CA ASN A 279 -2.29 -7.05 4.68
C ASN A 279 -2.87 -5.89 5.49
N GLY A 280 -4.12 -5.55 5.18
CA GLY A 280 -5.00 -4.89 6.11
C GLY A 280 -5.27 -5.82 7.29
N GLY A 281 -4.27 -5.97 8.17
CA GLY A 281 -4.54 -6.57 9.48
C GLY A 281 -5.62 -5.73 10.12
N THR A 282 -6.81 -6.29 10.27
CA THR A 282 -7.83 -5.78 11.18
C THR A 282 -7.11 -5.35 12.44
N PRO A 283 -7.34 -4.15 12.99
CA PRO A 283 -6.90 -3.84 14.33
C PRO A 283 -7.50 -4.93 15.20
N GLY A 284 -6.65 -5.85 15.71
CA GLY A 284 -7.08 -6.93 16.56
C GLY A 284 -7.96 -6.34 17.61
N GLY A 285 -9.17 -6.88 17.75
CA GLY A 285 -10.11 -6.43 18.73
C GLY A 285 -9.40 -6.30 20.05
N ARG A 286 -9.25 -5.08 20.54
CA ARG A 286 -8.98 -4.88 21.96
C ARG A 286 -10.17 -5.55 22.63
N GLY A 287 -9.92 -6.68 23.28
CA GLY A 287 -10.88 -7.34 24.12
C GLY A 287 -11.58 -6.25 24.93
N GLY A 288 -12.89 -6.23 24.87
CA GLY A 288 -13.68 -5.24 25.55
C GLY A 288 -13.18 -5.13 26.98
N ALA A 289 -12.83 -3.92 27.41
CA ALA A 289 -12.46 -3.70 28.79
C ALA A 289 -13.62 -4.22 29.63
N ALA A 290 -13.33 -5.15 30.57
CA ALA A 290 -14.31 -5.58 31.53
C ALA A 290 -14.93 -4.34 32.20
N PRO A 291 -16.24 -4.38 32.52
CA PRO A 291 -16.90 -3.26 33.18
C PRO A 291 -16.07 -2.80 34.37
N ASP A 292 -15.95 -1.51 34.59
CA ASP A 292 -15.13 -0.94 35.69
C ASP A 292 -15.45 -1.51 37.09
N SER A 293 -16.66 -2.05 37.28
CA SER A 293 -17.10 -2.71 38.51
C SER A 293 -16.40 -4.03 38.82
N MET A 294 -15.63 -4.63 37.87
CA MET A 294 -14.89 -5.89 38.06
C MET A 294 -13.37 -5.71 38.16
N ARG A 295 -12.87 -4.49 38.12
CA ARG A 295 -11.42 -4.26 38.29
C ARG A 295 -11.06 -4.32 39.78
N ALA A 296 -10.14 -5.23 40.14
CA ALA A 296 -9.51 -5.21 41.44
C ALA A 296 -8.93 -3.82 41.74
N PRO A 297 -8.98 -3.31 42.98
CA PRO A 297 -8.42 -2.02 43.34
C PRO A 297 -6.98 -1.92 42.89
N GLN A 298 -6.66 -0.89 42.08
CA GLN A 298 -5.29 -0.68 41.60
C GLN A 298 -4.43 -0.15 42.76
N ILE A 299 -3.31 -0.81 43.03
CA ILE A 299 -2.32 -0.31 43.98
C ILE A 299 -1.54 0.82 43.28
N PRO A 300 -1.58 2.08 43.78
CA PRO A 300 -0.89 3.21 43.14
C PRO A 300 0.61 2.91 42.98
N GLY A 301 1.16 3.19 41.78
CA GLY A 301 2.58 3.04 41.46
C GLY A 301 3.02 1.64 41.02
N LEU A 302 2.23 0.59 41.24
CA LEU A 302 2.59 -0.80 40.89
C LEU A 302 2.30 -1.13 39.42
N TYR A 303 1.42 -0.38 38.77
CA TYR A 303 0.92 -0.64 37.41
C TYR A 303 1.30 0.41 36.38
N GLN A 304 2.22 1.31 36.71
CA GLN A 304 2.69 2.34 35.77
C GLN A 304 4.11 2.05 35.32
N ALA A 305 4.24 1.67 34.04
CA ALA A 305 5.54 1.52 33.39
C ALA A 305 6.17 2.89 33.13
N ARG A 306 7.02 3.39 34.05
CA ARG A 306 7.68 4.69 33.95
C ARG A 306 9.12 4.61 34.44
N PHE A 307 9.99 5.41 33.84
CA PHE A 307 11.33 5.65 34.37
C PHE A 307 11.28 6.59 35.58
N ARG A 308 12.39 6.68 36.28
CA ARG A 308 12.56 7.68 37.35
C ARG A 308 12.42 9.08 36.74
N GLY A 309 11.52 9.88 37.26
CA GLY A 309 11.17 11.18 36.66
C GLY A 309 9.85 11.19 35.88
N GLY A 310 9.21 10.02 35.73
CA GLY A 310 7.84 9.89 35.22
C GLY A 310 7.70 9.74 33.71
N TYR A 311 8.79 9.79 32.95
CA TYR A 311 8.75 9.62 31.49
C TYR A 311 8.61 8.15 31.06
N THR A 312 8.18 7.91 29.83
CA THR A 312 7.82 6.59 29.32
C THR A 312 8.62 6.16 28.10
N LEU A 313 9.51 7.01 27.62
CA LEU A 313 10.33 6.78 26.44
C LEU A 313 11.64 7.54 26.55
N SER A 314 12.74 6.86 26.24
CA SER A 314 14.07 7.43 26.13
C SER A 314 14.71 7.05 24.80
N VAL A 315 15.50 7.94 24.21
CA VAL A 315 16.39 7.69 23.07
C VAL A 315 17.80 7.56 23.61
N MET A 316 18.36 6.38 23.41
CA MET A 316 19.70 6.02 23.85
C MET A 316 20.68 6.07 22.69
N ILE A 317 21.93 6.45 22.96
CA ILE A 317 23.05 6.33 22.01
C ILE A 317 24.17 5.53 22.70
N ALA A 318 24.53 4.41 22.08
CA ALA A 318 25.58 3.51 22.57
C ALA A 318 26.80 3.54 21.69
N ASP A 319 27.97 3.42 22.30
CA ASP A 319 29.22 3.08 21.61
C ASP A 319 29.19 1.61 21.17
N ALA A 320 29.30 1.38 19.87
CA ALA A 320 29.12 0.04 19.28
C ALA A 320 30.29 -0.94 19.61
N ALA A 321 31.42 -0.45 20.13
CA ALA A 321 32.54 -1.30 20.53
C ALA A 321 32.47 -1.71 21.99
N THR A 322 32.12 -0.77 22.88
CA THR A 322 32.08 -1.00 24.31
C THR A 322 30.72 -1.42 24.85
N GLY A 323 29.64 -1.07 24.14
CA GLY A 323 28.26 -1.27 24.60
C GLY A 323 27.80 -0.23 25.63
N GLY A 324 28.67 0.67 26.08
CA GLY A 324 28.30 1.76 26.97
C GLY A 324 27.36 2.75 26.27
N ALA A 325 26.32 3.17 26.96
CA ALA A 325 25.33 4.08 26.38
C ALA A 325 25.07 5.30 27.27
N ARG A 326 24.64 6.38 26.62
CA ARG A 326 24.10 7.58 27.24
C ARG A 326 22.67 7.80 26.78
N GLU A 327 21.89 8.46 27.58
CA GLU A 327 20.59 9.00 27.15
C GLU A 327 20.85 10.25 26.30
N ALA A 328 20.26 10.29 25.11
CA ALA A 328 20.32 11.46 24.24
C ALA A 328 19.10 12.36 24.43
N TRP A 329 17.96 11.77 24.73
CA TRP A 329 16.73 12.50 24.94
C TRP A 329 15.68 11.59 25.60
N HIS A 330 14.73 12.15 26.31
CA HIS A 330 13.52 11.47 26.77
C HIS A 330 12.27 12.37 26.65
N ASN A 331 11.09 11.76 26.58
CA ASN A 331 9.85 12.53 26.60
C ASN A 331 9.56 13.08 27.99
N ALA A 332 8.71 14.11 28.07
CA ALA A 332 8.30 14.67 29.37
C ALA A 332 7.47 13.67 30.21
N ALA A 333 7.45 13.85 31.51
CA ALA A 333 6.47 13.17 32.36
C ALA A 333 5.06 13.53 31.88
N ASP A 334 4.19 12.53 31.77
CA ASP A 334 2.82 12.65 31.29
C ASP A 334 2.68 13.22 29.85
N ASP A 335 3.74 13.14 29.05
CA ASP A 335 3.74 13.53 27.64
C ASP A 335 2.67 12.73 26.86
N LYS A 336 1.89 13.45 26.05
CA LYS A 336 0.86 12.86 25.18
C LYS A 336 1.24 12.89 23.70
N VAL A 337 2.32 13.58 23.35
CA VAL A 337 2.79 13.76 21.98
C VAL A 337 3.84 12.72 21.63
N PHE A 338 4.94 12.68 22.38
CA PHE A 338 6.10 11.83 22.09
C PHE A 338 6.04 10.44 22.77
N THR A 339 4.87 9.83 22.81
CA THR A 339 4.67 8.53 23.45
C THR A 339 5.05 7.34 22.57
N ASN A 340 5.08 7.53 21.26
CA ASN A 340 5.30 6.46 20.29
C ASN A 340 6.40 6.77 19.26
N VAL A 341 7.53 7.31 19.73
CA VAL A 341 8.71 7.49 18.89
C VAL A 341 9.28 6.13 18.49
N ASN A 342 9.50 5.93 17.20
CA ASN A 342 10.12 4.73 16.63
C ASN A 342 10.74 5.06 15.25
N ASN A 343 11.26 4.07 14.54
CA ASN A 343 11.84 4.23 13.19
C ASN A 343 12.90 5.34 13.13
N LEU A 344 13.80 5.37 14.12
CA LEU A 344 14.89 6.32 14.15
C LEU A 344 15.74 6.21 12.89
N ARG A 345 16.14 7.35 12.34
CA ARG A 345 17.11 7.48 11.24
C ARG A 345 18.20 8.47 11.64
N TRP A 346 19.45 8.05 11.49
CA TRP A 346 20.58 8.93 11.76
C TRP A 346 20.87 9.83 10.56
N ALA A 347 20.97 11.12 10.77
CA ALA A 347 21.16 12.15 9.74
C ALA A 347 22.13 13.22 10.23
N GLY A 348 23.41 13.04 9.96
CA GLY A 348 24.49 13.92 10.47
C GLY A 348 24.57 13.90 12.00
N ASP A 349 24.35 15.03 12.63
CA ASP A 349 24.28 15.22 14.09
C ASP A 349 22.87 15.12 14.68
N ARG A 350 21.92 14.56 13.91
CA ARG A 350 20.51 14.47 14.28
C ARG A 350 20.01 13.03 14.18
N LEU A 351 18.99 12.74 15.00
CA LEU A 351 18.13 11.57 14.84
C LEU A 351 16.76 12.04 14.41
N ILE A 352 16.25 11.51 13.30
CA ILE A 352 14.95 11.85 12.72
C ILE A 352 13.99 10.71 12.94
N PHE A 353 12.74 11.03 13.24
CA PHE A 353 11.67 10.05 13.40
C PHE A 353 10.32 10.61 12.97
N PRO A 354 9.43 9.74 12.44
CA PRO A 354 8.03 10.08 12.19
C PRO A 354 7.21 9.99 13.47
N LEU A 355 6.17 10.80 13.56
CA LEU A 355 5.23 10.80 14.67
C LEU A 355 3.83 11.15 14.19
N SER A 356 2.81 10.54 14.78
CA SER A 356 1.39 10.89 14.61
C SER A 356 0.87 11.52 15.92
N PRO A 357 1.06 12.84 16.14
CA PRO A 357 0.69 13.48 17.38
C PRO A 357 -0.82 13.45 17.59
N GLN A 358 -1.28 13.24 18.84
CA GLN A 358 -2.72 13.19 19.12
C GLN A 358 -3.39 14.56 19.03
N ASN A 359 -2.63 15.62 19.20
CA ASN A 359 -3.06 17.01 19.19
C ASN A 359 -2.80 17.74 17.86
N ASP A 360 -2.41 17.00 16.80
CA ASP A 360 -2.20 17.54 15.45
C ASP A 360 -3.14 16.84 14.45
N GLU A 361 -3.58 17.55 13.44
CA GLU A 361 -4.35 16.96 12.33
C GLU A 361 -3.48 16.10 11.41
N TRP A 362 -2.15 16.30 11.43
CA TRP A 362 -1.21 15.72 10.49
C TRP A 362 -0.12 14.91 11.15
N ASP A 363 0.35 13.90 10.45
CA ASP A 363 1.57 13.19 10.81
C ASP A 363 2.78 14.09 10.55
N ARG A 364 3.84 13.98 11.37
CA ARG A 364 4.98 14.88 11.37
C ARG A 364 6.30 14.14 11.40
N TYR A 365 7.36 14.76 10.88
CA TYR A 365 8.74 14.39 11.17
C TYR A 365 9.35 15.35 12.17
N TYR A 366 10.08 14.76 13.11
CA TYR A 366 10.84 15.50 14.13
C TYR A 366 12.31 15.09 14.07
N ALA A 367 13.18 15.99 14.57
CA ALA A 367 14.60 15.74 14.76
C ALA A 367 15.02 16.07 16.19
N ILE A 368 15.90 15.28 16.75
CA ILE A 368 16.61 15.57 18.02
C ILE A 368 18.12 15.62 17.76
N ALA A 369 18.83 16.46 18.50
CA ALA A 369 20.30 16.50 18.44
C ALA A 369 20.89 15.25 19.10
N THR A 370 22.03 14.77 18.58
CA THR A 370 22.73 13.63 19.17
C THR A 370 23.69 14.02 20.29
N THR A 371 24.04 15.31 20.41
CA THR A 371 25.08 15.83 21.32
C THR A 371 24.56 16.58 22.52
N ASP A 372 23.28 16.97 22.52
CA ASP A 372 22.69 17.79 23.59
C ASP A 372 21.44 17.09 24.16
N THR A 373 21.49 16.70 25.43
CA THR A 373 20.43 15.98 26.15
C THR A 373 19.25 16.88 26.56
N ALA A 374 19.40 18.20 26.50
CA ALA A 374 18.34 19.17 26.88
C ALA A 374 17.49 19.62 25.67
N THR A 375 17.68 19.04 24.50
CA THR A 375 17.05 19.51 23.26
C THR A 375 15.55 19.20 23.22
N VAL A 376 14.76 20.21 22.89
CA VAL A 376 13.37 20.01 22.47
C VAL A 376 13.39 19.47 21.02
N PRO A 377 12.60 18.43 20.71
CA PRO A 377 12.50 17.92 19.34
C PRO A 377 12.10 19.04 18.35
N VAL A 378 12.87 19.20 17.29
CA VAL A 378 12.60 20.18 16.24
C VAL A 378 11.59 19.59 15.26
N LEU A 379 10.49 20.31 15.05
CA LEU A 379 9.51 19.96 14.01
C LEU A 379 10.10 20.25 12.63
N LEU A 380 10.24 19.23 11.80
CA LEU A 380 10.77 19.35 10.45
C LEU A 380 9.67 19.68 9.43
N THR A 381 8.56 18.95 9.46
CA THR A 381 7.47 19.12 8.48
C THR A 381 6.43 20.10 9.00
N THR A 382 6.67 21.39 8.82
CA THR A 382 5.82 22.47 9.34
C THR A 382 4.60 22.76 8.47
N THR A 383 4.57 22.31 7.22
CA THR A 383 3.40 22.45 6.33
C THR A 383 2.30 21.46 6.70
N ASN A 384 1.05 21.89 6.55
CA ASN A 384 -0.11 21.01 6.75
C ASN A 384 -0.29 20.09 5.54
N GLY A 385 -0.37 18.81 5.82
CA GLY A 385 -0.54 17.77 4.82
C GLY A 385 -0.21 16.41 5.39
N LEU A 386 -0.83 15.37 4.85
CA LEU A 386 -0.51 13.98 5.14
C LEU A 386 0.97 13.72 4.85
N ILE A 387 1.66 13.01 5.71
CA ILE A 387 2.90 12.31 5.34
C ILE A 387 2.48 10.93 4.87
N GLU A 388 2.61 10.69 3.56
CA GLU A 388 2.36 9.36 3.00
C GLU A 388 3.39 8.40 3.57
N ASP A 389 3.02 7.22 3.90
CA ASP A 389 3.80 6.19 4.60
C ASP A 389 5.23 6.63 5.04
N ALA A 390 5.47 6.70 6.34
CA ALA A 390 6.75 7.11 6.91
C ALA A 390 7.97 6.33 6.34
N THR A 391 7.74 5.14 5.78
CA THR A 391 8.76 4.33 5.11
C THR A 391 9.07 4.84 3.70
N SER A 392 8.17 5.61 3.08
CA SER A 392 8.39 6.21 1.76
C SER A 392 9.34 7.41 1.78
N ALA A 393 9.62 7.99 2.95
CA ALA A 393 10.57 9.08 3.05
C ALA A 393 12.02 8.58 2.96
N ALA A 394 12.90 9.36 2.34
CA ALA A 394 14.31 9.03 2.13
C ALA A 394 15.25 10.19 2.46
N LEU A 395 16.42 9.85 2.99
CA LEU A 395 17.50 10.83 3.19
C LEU A 395 18.34 10.95 1.92
N SER A 396 18.83 12.17 1.64
CA SER A 396 19.89 12.39 0.67
C SER A 396 21.15 11.59 1.06
N ALA A 397 22.03 11.33 0.10
CA ALA A 397 23.25 10.55 0.33
C ALA A 397 24.16 11.15 1.43
N ASP A 398 24.17 12.47 1.59
CA ASP A 398 24.92 13.19 2.63
C ASP A 398 24.15 13.32 3.96
N GLY A 399 22.93 12.80 4.04
CA GLY A 399 22.07 12.84 5.23
C GLY A 399 21.54 14.22 5.60
N LYS A 400 21.72 15.25 4.76
CA LYS A 400 21.36 16.65 5.11
C LYS A 400 19.94 17.04 4.70
N THR A 401 19.30 16.25 3.86
CA THR A 401 17.93 16.52 3.35
C THR A 401 17.07 15.30 3.53
N LEU A 402 15.89 15.49 4.12
CA LEU A 402 14.81 14.51 4.13
C LEU A 402 13.85 14.81 2.98
N TYR A 403 13.70 13.85 2.07
CA TYR A 403 12.66 13.85 1.04
C TYR A 403 11.47 13.03 1.54
N TYR A 404 10.26 13.56 1.37
CA TYR A 404 9.03 12.89 1.80
C TYR A 404 7.88 13.18 0.83
N CYS A 405 6.87 12.34 0.86
CA CYS A 405 5.67 12.46 0.05
C CYS A 405 4.53 13.02 0.90
N THR A 406 3.84 14.06 0.40
CA THR A 406 2.75 14.73 1.10
C THR A 406 1.74 15.32 0.13
N ASN A 407 0.53 15.58 0.62
CA ASN A 407 -0.50 16.34 -0.08
C ASN A 407 -0.60 17.82 0.37
N ALA A 408 0.46 18.35 0.97
CA ALA A 408 0.52 19.75 1.31
C ALA A 408 0.37 20.63 0.05
N ASN A 409 -0.45 21.68 0.14
CA ASN A 409 -0.83 22.59 -0.96
C ASN A 409 -1.70 21.99 -2.09
N ASP A 410 -1.86 20.66 -2.14
CA ASP A 410 -2.78 19.97 -3.05
C ASP A 410 -3.36 18.74 -2.35
N ILE A 411 -4.48 18.93 -1.68
CA ILE A 411 -5.07 17.92 -0.81
C ILE A 411 -5.47 16.63 -1.53
N GLU A 412 -5.69 16.70 -2.85
CA GLU A 412 -6.14 15.59 -3.67
C GLU A 412 -5.00 14.78 -4.27
N ARG A 413 -3.77 15.31 -4.32
CA ARG A 413 -2.62 14.66 -4.95
C ARG A 413 -1.49 14.40 -3.95
N ARG A 414 -0.41 13.86 -4.45
CA ARG A 414 0.84 13.63 -3.72
C ARG A 414 1.99 14.27 -4.47
N HIS A 415 2.80 15.02 -3.73
CA HIS A 415 4.01 15.62 -4.25
C HIS A 415 5.22 15.31 -3.36
N ILE A 416 6.40 15.34 -3.96
CA ILE A 416 7.65 15.21 -3.21
C ILE A 416 8.04 16.56 -2.65
N TRP A 417 8.28 16.58 -1.37
CA TRP A 417 8.81 17.72 -0.61
C TRP A 417 10.17 17.38 -0.02
N ALA A 418 10.91 18.40 0.34
CA ALA A 418 12.21 18.29 0.97
C ALA A 418 12.33 19.24 2.14
N VAL A 419 13.02 18.83 3.20
CA VAL A 419 13.35 19.66 4.35
C VAL A 419 14.78 19.39 4.82
N PRO A 420 15.55 20.43 5.22
CA PRO A 420 16.87 20.21 5.84
C PRO A 420 16.71 19.42 7.15
N THR A 421 17.58 18.45 7.38
CA THR A 421 17.56 17.62 8.59
C THR A 421 17.92 18.38 9.87
N ALA A 422 18.61 19.51 9.72
CA ALA A 422 18.92 20.44 10.80
C ALA A 422 17.75 21.35 11.19
N GLY A 423 16.65 21.31 10.45
CA GLY A 423 15.52 22.22 10.57
C GLY A 423 15.54 23.32 9.50
N GLY A 424 14.42 23.97 9.30
CA GLY A 424 14.21 25.02 8.30
C GLY A 424 12.87 24.86 7.58
N ALA A 425 12.59 25.72 6.59
CA ALA A 425 11.36 25.67 5.84
C ALA A 425 11.32 24.48 4.87
N PRO A 426 10.28 23.63 4.93
CA PRO A 426 10.04 22.63 3.89
C PRO A 426 9.79 23.30 2.54
N ARG A 427 10.21 22.66 1.46
CA ARG A 427 9.95 23.12 0.10
C ARG A 427 9.38 22.01 -0.77
N GLN A 428 8.50 22.37 -1.66
CA GLN A 428 7.99 21.46 -2.68
C GLN A 428 9.09 21.19 -3.72
N VAL A 429 9.28 19.93 -4.09
CA VAL A 429 10.28 19.49 -5.06
C VAL A 429 9.61 19.12 -6.38
N SER A 430 8.57 18.28 -6.37
CA SER A 430 7.82 17.97 -7.57
C SER A 430 6.65 18.95 -7.74
N THR A 431 6.41 19.37 -8.98
CA THR A 431 5.37 20.35 -9.36
C THR A 431 4.58 19.87 -10.56
N GLY A 432 3.40 20.46 -10.79
CA GLY A 432 2.49 20.10 -11.88
C GLY A 432 1.28 19.32 -11.37
N GLU A 433 0.55 18.68 -12.26
CA GLU A 433 -0.68 17.91 -11.97
C GLU A 433 -0.42 16.41 -11.78
N GLY A 434 0.85 16.01 -11.68
CA GLY A 434 1.25 14.65 -11.41
C GLY A 434 1.00 14.20 -9.97
N ILE A 435 1.13 12.91 -9.76
CA ILE A 435 1.12 12.25 -8.44
C ILE A 435 2.48 11.57 -8.31
N GLU A 436 3.34 12.10 -7.44
CA GLU A 436 4.68 11.59 -7.21
C GLU A 436 4.77 10.98 -5.83
N THR A 437 5.24 9.72 -5.78
CA THR A 437 5.36 8.96 -4.54
C THR A 437 6.71 8.23 -4.47
N TYR A 438 7.07 7.72 -3.30
CA TYR A 438 8.26 6.90 -3.05
C TYR A 438 9.58 7.53 -3.52
N PRO A 439 10.00 8.68 -2.94
CA PRO A 439 11.22 9.34 -3.33
C PRO A 439 12.45 8.45 -3.08
N ALA A 440 13.27 8.30 -4.12
CA ALA A 440 14.57 7.61 -4.08
C ALA A 440 15.66 8.57 -4.58
N PRO A 441 16.26 9.39 -3.70
CA PRO A 441 17.25 10.38 -4.09
C PRO A 441 18.50 9.70 -4.66
N LEU A 442 19.01 10.25 -5.76
CA LEU A 442 20.21 9.76 -6.43
C LEU A 442 21.48 10.10 -5.64
N ALA A 443 22.51 9.28 -5.78
CA ALA A 443 23.79 9.44 -5.10
C ALA A 443 24.45 10.81 -5.35
N SER A 444 24.32 11.34 -6.57
CA SER A 444 24.83 12.67 -6.93
C SER A 444 24.06 13.84 -6.30
N GLY A 445 22.89 13.60 -5.72
CA GLY A 445 22.01 14.64 -5.23
C GLY A 445 21.35 15.50 -6.32
N LYS A 446 21.49 15.17 -7.61
CA LYS A 446 20.97 15.99 -8.72
C LYS A 446 19.49 15.78 -8.99
N ALA A 447 18.96 14.58 -8.69
CA ALA A 447 17.55 14.25 -8.90
C ALA A 447 17.07 13.23 -7.88
N VAL A 448 15.74 13.09 -7.83
CA VAL A 448 15.00 12.11 -7.04
C VAL A 448 14.21 11.23 -7.99
N ALA A 449 14.41 9.92 -7.97
CA ALA A 449 13.56 8.99 -8.68
C ALA A 449 12.24 8.80 -7.90
N VAL A 450 11.12 8.68 -8.62
CA VAL A 450 9.78 8.60 -8.04
C VAL A 450 8.92 7.64 -8.83
N LEU A 451 7.89 7.08 -8.20
CA LEU A 451 6.74 6.57 -8.92
C LEU A 451 5.86 7.77 -9.31
N TYR A 452 5.55 7.88 -10.59
CA TYR A 452 4.80 8.98 -11.18
C TYR A 452 3.52 8.48 -11.83
N ALA A 453 2.44 9.17 -11.64
CA ALA A 453 1.19 8.97 -12.38
C ALA A 453 0.48 10.32 -12.58
N ASP A 454 -0.52 10.35 -13.44
CA ASP A 454 -1.47 11.46 -13.56
C ASP A 454 -2.87 10.94 -13.92
N ALA A 455 -3.79 11.84 -14.25
CA ALA A 455 -5.17 11.48 -14.58
C ALA A 455 -5.30 10.57 -15.80
N ARG A 456 -4.38 10.66 -16.76
CA ARG A 456 -4.40 9.91 -18.04
C ARG A 456 -3.18 9.01 -18.24
N ARG A 457 -2.21 9.12 -17.34
CA ARG A 457 -1.00 8.30 -17.42
C ARG A 457 -0.94 7.32 -16.27
N PRO A 458 -1.01 6.03 -16.55
CA PRO A 458 -0.74 4.97 -15.60
C PRO A 458 0.63 5.10 -14.95
N GLN A 459 0.77 4.46 -13.79
CA GLN A 459 1.99 4.50 -12.99
C GLN A 459 3.23 4.24 -13.83
N SER A 460 4.14 5.17 -13.78
CA SER A 460 5.37 5.27 -14.55
C SER A 460 6.54 5.54 -13.61
N LEU A 461 7.76 5.48 -14.11
CA LEU A 461 8.93 5.90 -13.36
C LEU A 461 9.37 7.29 -13.82
N GLY A 462 9.53 8.21 -12.86
CA GLY A 462 9.93 9.59 -13.10
C GLY A 462 11.24 9.97 -12.41
N LEU A 463 11.89 10.98 -12.92
CA LEU A 463 13.04 11.65 -12.31
C LEU A 463 12.68 13.13 -12.11
N VAL A 464 12.66 13.57 -10.87
CA VAL A 464 12.41 14.97 -10.49
C VAL A 464 13.75 15.63 -10.20
N PRO A 465 14.09 16.79 -10.79
CA PRO A 465 15.30 17.53 -10.42
C PRO A 465 15.30 17.86 -8.92
N ALA A 466 16.42 17.64 -8.23
CA ALA A 466 16.49 17.93 -6.79
C ALA A 466 16.28 19.42 -6.47
N ALA A 467 16.56 20.31 -7.43
CA ALA A 467 16.26 21.76 -7.35
C ALA A 467 14.77 22.09 -7.42
N GLY A 468 13.96 21.17 -7.93
CA GLY A 468 12.53 21.30 -8.14
C GLY A 468 12.12 21.30 -9.61
N GLY A 469 10.89 20.88 -9.88
CA GLY A 469 10.30 20.88 -11.22
C GLY A 469 9.38 19.69 -11.48
N VAL A 470 8.97 19.55 -12.75
CA VAL A 470 8.12 18.46 -13.23
C VAL A 470 8.95 17.18 -13.39
N ALA A 471 8.35 16.04 -13.12
CA ALA A 471 8.99 14.74 -13.31
C ALA A 471 9.23 14.43 -14.79
N ARG A 472 10.46 14.08 -15.15
CA ARG A 472 10.78 13.51 -16.45
C ARG A 472 10.52 12.01 -16.43
N VAL A 473 9.45 11.57 -17.09
CA VAL A 473 9.10 10.15 -17.17
C VAL A 473 10.12 9.40 -18.04
N ILE A 474 10.55 8.23 -17.60
CA ILE A 474 11.54 7.39 -18.29
C ILE A 474 10.97 6.04 -18.80
N THR A 475 9.73 5.72 -18.49
CA THR A 475 9.00 4.55 -19.00
C THR A 475 8.05 4.94 -20.13
N THR A 476 7.73 4.00 -21.01
CA THR A 476 6.84 4.19 -22.15
C THR A 476 5.55 3.43 -21.98
N LEU A 477 4.46 3.97 -22.52
CA LEU A 477 3.17 3.28 -22.59
C LEU A 477 3.10 2.39 -23.83
N PRO A 478 2.35 1.28 -23.79
CA PRO A 478 2.09 0.47 -24.98
C PRO A 478 1.19 1.23 -25.97
N LYS A 479 1.29 0.87 -27.25
CA LYS A 479 0.57 1.58 -28.33
C LYS A 479 -0.95 1.32 -28.30
N ASP A 480 -1.36 0.22 -27.72
CA ASP A 480 -2.76 -0.20 -27.61
C ASP A 480 -3.47 0.37 -26.37
N PHE A 481 -2.74 1.11 -25.53
CA PHE A 481 -3.34 1.81 -24.40
C PHE A 481 -4.25 2.96 -24.89
N PRO A 482 -5.52 3.00 -24.47
CA PRO A 482 -6.52 3.93 -25.03
C PRO A 482 -6.45 5.31 -24.36
N MET A 483 -5.30 5.98 -24.44
CA MET A 483 -5.06 7.28 -23.79
C MET A 483 -6.07 8.36 -24.23
N ALA A 484 -6.60 8.27 -25.45
CA ALA A 484 -7.59 9.22 -25.95
C ALA A 484 -8.97 9.07 -25.30
N ASP A 485 -9.26 7.90 -24.76
CA ASP A 485 -10.52 7.59 -24.06
C ASP A 485 -10.44 7.83 -22.56
N GLU A 486 -9.24 8.14 -22.03
CA GLU A 486 -9.04 8.51 -20.64
C GLU A 486 -9.64 9.90 -20.34
N VAL A 487 -10.41 10.00 -19.27
CA VAL A 487 -10.99 11.27 -18.81
C VAL A 487 -10.21 11.82 -17.62
N VAL A 488 -10.17 13.13 -17.46
CA VAL A 488 -9.70 13.79 -16.26
C VAL A 488 -10.90 13.89 -15.31
N PRO A 489 -10.90 13.19 -14.17
CA PRO A 489 -12.04 13.23 -13.27
C PRO A 489 -12.17 14.61 -12.61
N GLU A 490 -13.42 15.06 -12.47
CA GLU A 490 -13.75 16.26 -11.71
C GLU A 490 -13.65 15.93 -10.21
N VAL A 491 -12.96 16.77 -9.43
CA VAL A 491 -13.04 16.72 -7.97
C VAL A 491 -14.32 17.42 -7.53
N VAL A 492 -15.16 16.70 -6.81
CA VAL A 492 -16.43 17.21 -6.29
C VAL A 492 -16.48 17.01 -4.78
N THR A 493 -17.22 17.88 -4.07
CA THR A 493 -17.49 17.72 -2.64
C THR A 493 -18.98 17.76 -2.38
N TYR A 494 -19.41 17.09 -1.31
CA TYR A 494 -20.76 17.12 -0.80
C TYR A 494 -20.78 16.93 0.71
N GLN A 495 -21.89 17.25 1.35
CA GLN A 495 -22.02 17.18 2.80
C GLN A 495 -22.65 15.87 3.24
N ALA A 496 -22.05 15.22 4.22
CA ALA A 496 -22.68 14.14 4.98
C ALA A 496 -23.79 14.70 5.92
N PRO A 497 -24.68 13.86 6.46
CA PRO A 497 -25.79 14.33 7.32
C PRO A 497 -25.33 15.06 8.59
N ASP A 498 -24.14 14.82 9.06
CA ASP A 498 -23.50 15.44 10.23
C ASP A 498 -22.66 16.68 9.87
N GLY A 499 -22.71 17.13 8.60
CA GLY A 499 -21.98 18.30 8.11
C GLY A 499 -20.52 18.06 7.75
N LEU A 500 -20.05 16.81 7.78
CA LEU A 500 -18.69 16.49 7.31
C LEU A 500 -18.64 16.62 5.78
N GLU A 501 -17.66 17.38 5.30
CA GLU A 501 -17.38 17.49 3.86
C GLU A 501 -16.70 16.21 3.35
N ILE A 502 -17.27 15.61 2.30
CA ILE A 502 -16.80 14.39 1.66
C ILE A 502 -16.31 14.72 0.26
N HIS A 503 -15.12 14.26 -0.07
CA HIS A 503 -14.47 14.44 -1.37
C HIS A 503 -14.70 13.23 -2.26
N ALA A 504 -14.88 13.47 -3.56
CA ALA A 504 -15.03 12.40 -4.55
C ALA A 504 -14.47 12.82 -5.91
N GLN A 505 -14.16 11.83 -6.75
CA GLN A 505 -13.79 12.03 -8.14
C GLN A 505 -14.93 11.57 -9.04
N LEU A 506 -15.35 12.43 -9.96
CA LEU A 506 -16.43 12.18 -10.91
C LEU A 506 -15.87 12.02 -12.32
N PHE A 507 -15.99 10.83 -12.89
CA PHE A 507 -15.61 10.50 -14.27
C PHE A 507 -16.81 10.66 -15.17
N LEU A 508 -16.74 11.61 -16.09
CA LEU A 508 -17.80 11.85 -17.07
C LEU A 508 -17.42 11.23 -18.42
N PRO A 509 -18.32 10.46 -19.05
CA PRO A 509 -18.04 9.86 -20.36
C PRO A 509 -17.81 10.94 -21.44
N THR A 510 -16.89 10.68 -22.37
CA THR A 510 -16.53 11.63 -23.43
C THR A 510 -17.64 11.79 -24.49
N ASP A 511 -18.52 10.79 -24.64
CA ASP A 511 -19.64 10.78 -25.58
C ASP A 511 -20.95 11.37 -24.98
N PHE A 512 -20.85 12.04 -23.84
CA PHE A 512 -21.99 12.61 -23.12
C PHE A 512 -22.63 13.78 -23.87
N LYS A 513 -23.95 13.74 -24.07
CA LYS A 513 -24.70 14.80 -24.74
C LYS A 513 -25.53 15.60 -23.73
N ALA A 514 -25.60 16.89 -23.95
CA ALA A 514 -26.43 17.76 -23.11
C ALA A 514 -27.89 17.29 -23.05
N GLY A 515 -28.45 17.17 -21.85
CA GLY A 515 -29.82 16.70 -21.61
C GLY A 515 -30.00 15.17 -21.52
N GLU A 516 -28.94 14.38 -21.75
CA GLU A 516 -28.99 12.95 -21.48
C GLU A 516 -28.89 12.65 -19.97
N ARG A 517 -29.52 11.54 -19.57
CA ARG A 517 -29.33 10.93 -18.24
C ARG A 517 -28.65 9.59 -18.41
N ARG A 518 -27.58 9.38 -17.66
CA ARG A 518 -26.78 8.16 -17.77
C ARG A 518 -26.88 7.30 -16.51
N PRO A 519 -26.79 5.98 -16.66
CA PRO A 519 -26.53 5.08 -15.54
C PRO A 519 -25.21 5.44 -14.85
N THR A 520 -25.19 5.24 -13.55
CA THR A 520 -24.05 5.69 -12.73
C THR A 520 -23.51 4.53 -11.90
N MET A 521 -22.17 4.50 -11.74
CA MET A 521 -21.49 3.57 -10.84
C MET A 521 -20.82 4.33 -9.72
N ILE A 522 -20.98 3.86 -8.49
CA ILE A 522 -20.21 4.34 -7.33
C ILE A 522 -19.11 3.33 -7.05
N PHE A 523 -17.87 3.81 -6.94
CA PHE A 523 -16.75 3.05 -6.45
C PHE A 523 -16.44 3.45 -5.01
N VAL A 524 -16.26 2.46 -4.13
CA VAL A 524 -15.86 2.61 -2.74
C VAL A 524 -14.63 1.77 -2.46
N HIS A 525 -13.56 2.43 -2.00
CA HIS A 525 -12.28 1.77 -1.77
C HIS A 525 -12.29 0.87 -0.52
N GLY A 526 -11.34 -0.05 -0.44
CA GLY A 526 -11.08 -0.85 0.74
C GLY A 526 -10.12 -0.18 1.72
N GLY A 527 -9.78 -0.89 2.76
CA GLY A 527 -8.80 -0.45 3.73
C GLY A 527 -9.33 -0.25 5.15
N PRO A 528 -10.06 0.78 5.56
CA PRO A 528 -10.54 1.98 4.84
C PRO A 528 -9.54 3.15 4.78
N GLN A 529 -8.41 3.08 5.50
CA GLN A 529 -7.42 4.16 5.54
C GLN A 529 -6.69 4.32 4.20
N ARG A 530 -7.41 4.86 3.21
CA ARG A 530 -6.95 5.16 1.86
C ARG A 530 -7.48 6.51 1.41
N GLN A 531 -6.88 7.07 0.36
CA GLN A 531 -7.42 8.19 -0.40
C GLN A 531 -7.30 7.86 -1.88
N MET A 532 -8.41 7.88 -2.60
CA MET A 532 -8.41 7.86 -4.07
C MET A 532 -8.04 9.25 -4.57
N MET A 533 -7.21 9.30 -5.58
CA MET A 533 -6.66 10.54 -6.14
C MET A 533 -7.22 10.77 -7.55
N PRO A 534 -7.22 12.00 -8.08
CA PRO A 534 -7.66 12.28 -9.44
C PRO A 534 -6.60 11.84 -10.48
N GLY A 535 -6.15 10.58 -10.36
CA GLY A 535 -5.16 9.93 -11.20
C GLY A 535 -4.87 8.51 -10.72
N TYR A 536 -4.04 7.79 -11.47
CA TYR A 536 -3.68 6.42 -11.16
C TYR A 536 -2.97 6.30 -9.82
N HIS A 537 -3.45 5.37 -9.00
CA HIS A 537 -2.96 5.19 -7.64
C HIS A 537 -1.65 4.38 -7.60
N TYR A 538 -0.77 4.66 -6.63
CA TYR A 538 0.49 3.94 -6.44
C TYR A 538 0.34 2.51 -5.92
N MET A 539 -0.78 2.15 -5.29
CA MET A 539 -1.09 0.78 -4.87
C MET A 539 -1.72 0.01 -6.03
N GLN A 540 -1.24 -1.20 -6.29
CA GLN A 540 -1.58 -1.97 -7.49
C GLN A 540 -3.09 -2.18 -7.69
N PHE A 541 -3.83 -2.59 -6.66
CA PHE A 541 -5.27 -2.80 -6.79
C PHE A 541 -6.01 -1.50 -7.14
N TYR A 542 -5.68 -0.40 -6.46
CA TYR A 542 -6.34 0.90 -6.71
C TYR A 542 -5.90 1.56 -8.02
N HIS A 543 -4.71 1.20 -8.51
CA HIS A 543 -4.32 1.48 -9.89
C HIS A 543 -5.27 0.81 -10.88
N TRP A 544 -5.56 -0.47 -10.68
CA TRP A 544 -6.55 -1.18 -11.51
C TRP A 544 -7.97 -0.66 -11.30
N ALA A 545 -8.36 -0.34 -10.07
CA ALA A 545 -9.68 0.24 -9.78
C ALA A 545 -9.87 1.58 -10.52
N TYR A 546 -8.83 2.42 -10.59
CA TYR A 546 -8.86 3.64 -11.39
C TYR A 546 -9.03 3.32 -12.88
N ALA A 547 -8.27 2.38 -13.43
CA ALA A 547 -8.41 1.91 -14.81
C ALA A 547 -9.82 1.33 -15.10
N VAL A 548 -10.41 0.58 -14.16
CA VAL A 548 -11.80 0.07 -14.27
C VAL A 548 -12.80 1.22 -14.28
N ASN A 549 -12.62 2.24 -13.44
CA ASN A 549 -13.47 3.44 -13.45
C ASN A 549 -13.36 4.20 -14.77
N GLN A 550 -12.16 4.35 -15.34
CA GLN A 550 -11.93 4.90 -16.68
C GLN A 550 -12.60 4.06 -17.76
N TRP A 551 -12.44 2.74 -17.69
CA TRP A 551 -13.10 1.83 -18.62
C TRP A 551 -14.63 1.93 -18.54
N LEU A 552 -15.24 1.94 -17.35
CA LEU A 552 -16.69 2.13 -17.19
C LEU A 552 -17.14 3.49 -17.75
N ALA A 553 -16.37 4.56 -17.57
CA ALA A 553 -16.64 5.85 -18.18
C ALA A 553 -16.60 5.77 -19.71
N SER A 554 -15.62 5.07 -20.29
CA SER A 554 -15.56 4.83 -21.74
C SER A 554 -16.71 3.99 -22.26
N GLN A 555 -17.33 3.15 -21.41
CA GLN A 555 -18.56 2.41 -21.72
C GLN A 555 -19.82 3.29 -21.59
N GLY A 556 -19.69 4.54 -21.17
CA GLY A 556 -20.75 5.54 -21.10
C GLY A 556 -21.38 5.73 -19.71
N TYR A 557 -20.91 5.06 -18.67
CA TYR A 557 -21.35 5.30 -17.30
C TYR A 557 -20.79 6.62 -16.78
N ILE A 558 -21.54 7.32 -15.94
CA ILE A 558 -20.96 8.28 -15.01
C ILE A 558 -20.38 7.45 -13.85
N VAL A 559 -19.14 7.71 -13.44
CA VAL A 559 -18.52 6.97 -12.32
C VAL A 559 -18.10 7.94 -11.24
N MET A 560 -18.44 7.63 -9.98
CA MET A 560 -18.06 8.42 -8.83
C MET A 560 -17.22 7.58 -7.85
N SER A 561 -15.98 7.99 -7.62
CA SER A 561 -15.08 7.39 -6.63
C SER A 561 -15.13 8.22 -5.35
N ILE A 562 -15.56 7.63 -4.24
CA ILE A 562 -15.80 8.34 -2.98
C ILE A 562 -14.63 8.14 -2.01
N ASN A 563 -14.11 9.25 -1.46
CA ASN A 563 -13.24 9.26 -0.28
C ASN A 563 -14.11 9.47 0.97
N TYR A 564 -14.61 8.39 1.53
CA TYR A 564 -15.44 8.42 2.73
C TYR A 564 -14.58 8.62 3.99
N ARG A 565 -15.20 9.09 5.09
CA ARG A 565 -14.54 9.25 6.41
C ARG A 565 -13.81 7.97 6.82
N SER A 566 -12.91 8.05 7.79
CA SER A 566 -11.92 7.03 8.15
C SER A 566 -10.81 6.84 7.11
N GLY A 567 -10.93 7.42 5.91
CA GLY A 567 -9.86 7.55 4.94
C GLY A 567 -8.72 8.47 5.41
N ILE A 568 -7.68 8.59 4.60
CA ILE A 568 -6.53 9.47 4.85
C ILE A 568 -6.55 10.66 3.88
N GLY A 569 -5.71 11.66 4.12
CA GLY A 569 -5.54 12.82 3.22
C GLY A 569 -6.25 14.08 3.69
N TYR A 570 -7.28 13.98 4.51
CA TYR A 570 -8.14 15.11 4.92
C TYR A 570 -8.01 15.43 6.42
N GLY A 571 -6.90 15.04 7.04
CA GLY A 571 -6.59 15.29 8.44
C GLY A 571 -7.07 14.22 9.41
N ARG A 572 -6.66 14.38 10.68
CA ARG A 572 -6.94 13.42 11.76
C ARG A 572 -8.43 13.32 12.08
N LYS A 573 -9.17 14.42 12.10
CA LYS A 573 -10.61 14.42 12.39
C LYS A 573 -11.38 13.58 11.39
N PHE A 574 -11.02 13.67 10.12
CA PHE A 574 -11.60 12.84 9.06
C PHE A 574 -11.24 11.37 9.25
N ARG A 575 -9.95 11.09 9.46
CA ARG A 575 -9.42 9.73 9.65
C ARG A 575 -9.94 9.04 10.92
N MET A 576 -10.14 9.80 12.00
CA MET A 576 -10.56 9.31 13.31
C MET A 576 -11.99 9.72 13.65
N ALA A 577 -12.83 9.92 12.63
CA ALA A 577 -14.24 10.27 12.82
C ALA A 577 -14.96 9.27 13.72
N GLU A 578 -16.01 9.73 14.38
CA GLU A 578 -16.75 8.92 15.34
C GLU A 578 -17.58 7.83 14.65
N LYS A 579 -17.88 6.77 15.37
CA LYS A 579 -18.74 5.66 14.94
C LYS A 579 -18.29 4.97 13.65
N THR A 580 -16.98 5.04 13.35
CA THR A 580 -16.38 4.38 12.19
C THR A 580 -16.20 2.89 12.41
N TYR A 581 -15.98 2.16 11.35
CA TYR A 581 -15.83 0.70 11.34
C TYR A 581 -17.07 0.01 11.94
N PHE A 582 -16.87 -1.13 12.57
CA PHE A 582 -17.93 -1.90 13.23
C PHE A 582 -18.48 -1.27 14.54
N ARG A 583 -18.27 0.04 14.73
CA ARG A 583 -18.80 0.81 15.87
C ARG A 583 -19.95 1.74 15.49
N GLY A 584 -20.63 1.46 14.39
CA GLY A 584 -21.73 2.28 13.88
C GLY A 584 -21.64 2.56 12.38
N ASN A 585 -20.45 2.27 11.78
CA ASN A 585 -20.20 2.35 10.34
C ASN A 585 -20.69 3.65 9.71
N SER A 586 -20.23 4.77 10.27
CA SER A 586 -20.62 6.12 9.81
C SER A 586 -20.15 6.40 8.37
N GLU A 587 -19.19 5.64 7.84
CA GLU A 587 -18.76 5.67 6.45
C GLU A 587 -19.89 5.40 5.47
N TYR A 588 -20.86 4.56 5.85
CA TYR A 588 -22.01 4.27 5.02
C TYR A 588 -22.90 5.51 4.78
N GLN A 589 -22.96 6.44 5.74
CA GLN A 589 -23.68 7.71 5.57
C GLN A 589 -23.05 8.57 4.46
N ASP A 590 -21.74 8.52 4.32
CA ASP A 590 -21.03 9.25 3.26
C ASP A 590 -21.35 8.67 1.89
N VAL A 591 -21.41 7.34 1.78
CA VAL A 591 -21.80 6.63 0.55
C VAL A 591 -23.25 6.96 0.14
N THR A 592 -24.19 6.91 1.08
CA THR A 592 -25.58 7.25 0.79
C THR A 592 -25.77 8.74 0.44
N SER A 593 -24.99 9.63 1.06
CA SER A 593 -24.96 11.06 0.70
C SER A 593 -24.41 11.28 -0.70
N GLY A 594 -23.38 10.52 -1.10
CA GLY A 594 -22.87 10.53 -2.47
C GLY A 594 -23.90 10.07 -3.49
N ALA A 595 -24.65 9.00 -3.18
CA ALA A 595 -25.76 8.57 -4.02
C ALA A 595 -26.86 9.66 -4.16
N LYS A 596 -27.23 10.33 -3.07
CA LYS A 596 -28.18 11.45 -3.10
C LYS A 596 -27.65 12.64 -3.90
N TYR A 597 -26.37 12.96 -3.77
CA TYR A 597 -25.70 13.99 -4.60
C TYR A 597 -25.83 13.64 -6.08
N LEU A 598 -25.55 12.40 -6.48
CA LEU A 598 -25.71 11.94 -7.86
C LEU A 598 -27.18 12.02 -8.33
N MET A 599 -28.14 11.60 -7.50
CA MET A 599 -29.57 11.68 -7.83
C MET A 599 -30.07 13.12 -8.06
N SER A 600 -29.41 14.12 -7.45
CA SER A 600 -29.76 15.54 -7.64
C SER A 600 -29.21 16.12 -8.95
N ARG A 601 -28.31 15.44 -9.62
CA ARG A 601 -27.71 15.89 -10.88
C ARG A 601 -28.67 15.67 -12.06
N ALA A 602 -28.68 16.61 -12.98
CA ALA A 602 -29.56 16.54 -14.17
C ALA A 602 -29.12 15.47 -15.18
N ASP A 603 -27.84 15.09 -15.15
CA ASP A 603 -27.20 14.14 -16.07
C ASP A 603 -27.25 12.69 -15.57
N VAL A 604 -27.67 12.44 -14.33
CA VAL A 604 -27.77 11.11 -13.72
C VAL A 604 -29.18 10.54 -13.86
N ASP A 605 -29.28 9.26 -14.22
CA ASP A 605 -30.53 8.51 -14.09
C ASP A 605 -30.67 7.97 -12.65
N PRO A 606 -31.54 8.55 -11.81
CA PRO A 606 -31.67 8.19 -10.41
C PRO A 606 -32.20 6.77 -10.17
N LYS A 607 -32.67 6.10 -11.21
CA LYS A 607 -33.18 4.71 -11.16
C LYS A 607 -32.11 3.69 -11.61
N ARG A 608 -30.93 4.13 -11.96
CA ARG A 608 -29.86 3.26 -12.50
C ARG A 608 -28.51 3.60 -11.85
N ILE A 609 -28.45 3.41 -10.54
CA ILE A 609 -27.23 3.59 -9.74
C ILE A 609 -26.76 2.21 -9.27
N GLY A 610 -25.53 1.84 -9.64
CA GLY A 610 -24.83 0.66 -9.15
C GLY A 610 -23.68 1.04 -8.22
N ILE A 611 -23.12 0.03 -7.53
CA ILE A 611 -22.00 0.24 -6.60
C ILE A 611 -21.03 -0.93 -6.68
N TRP A 612 -19.74 -0.66 -6.50
CA TRP A 612 -18.72 -1.72 -6.43
C TRP A 612 -17.56 -1.36 -5.52
N GLY A 613 -16.91 -2.39 -4.95
CA GLY A 613 -15.73 -2.22 -4.13
C GLY A 613 -15.13 -3.53 -3.64
N LEU A 614 -13.87 -3.44 -3.15
CA LEU A 614 -13.11 -4.55 -2.59
C LEU A 614 -12.99 -4.42 -1.07
N SER A 615 -13.02 -5.56 -0.34
CA SER A 615 -12.67 -5.59 1.10
C SER A 615 -13.64 -4.75 1.94
N TYR A 616 -13.17 -3.70 2.59
CA TYR A 616 -14.03 -2.71 3.25
C TYR A 616 -14.99 -2.03 2.27
N GLY A 617 -14.56 -1.82 1.02
CA GLY A 617 -15.45 -1.38 -0.06
C GLY A 617 -16.53 -2.42 -0.40
N GLY A 618 -16.22 -3.72 -0.29
CA GLY A 618 -17.19 -4.80 -0.39
C GLY A 618 -18.21 -4.78 0.75
N LEU A 619 -17.78 -4.48 1.99
CA LEU A 619 -18.68 -4.24 3.11
C LEU A 619 -19.67 -3.10 2.79
N LEU A 620 -19.16 -1.95 2.32
CA LEU A 620 -20.02 -0.80 1.98
C LEU A 620 -20.96 -1.10 0.80
N THR A 621 -20.47 -1.87 -0.18
CA THR A 621 -21.27 -2.35 -1.31
C THR A 621 -22.41 -3.24 -0.83
N SER A 622 -22.10 -4.26 -0.05
CA SER A 622 -23.12 -5.19 0.47
C SER A 622 -24.11 -4.51 1.44
N GLN A 623 -23.66 -3.51 2.21
CA GLN A 623 -24.56 -2.67 3.01
C GLN A 623 -25.50 -1.83 2.15
N ALA A 624 -24.99 -1.25 1.06
CA ALA A 624 -25.80 -0.48 0.12
C ALA A 624 -26.91 -1.32 -0.49
N LEU A 625 -26.58 -2.54 -0.91
CA LEU A 625 -27.56 -3.48 -1.48
C LEU A 625 -28.55 -3.99 -0.43
N ALA A 626 -28.11 -4.24 0.80
CA ALA A 626 -28.99 -4.72 1.87
C ALA A 626 -29.93 -3.64 2.40
N ARG A 627 -29.46 -2.40 2.54
CA ARG A 627 -30.20 -1.31 3.20
C ARG A 627 -31.00 -0.45 2.24
N ASN A 628 -30.48 -0.25 1.04
CA ASN A 628 -31.02 0.69 0.06
C ASN A 628 -31.08 0.08 -1.37
N SER A 629 -31.69 -1.11 -1.50
CA SER A 629 -31.99 -1.71 -2.81
C SER A 629 -32.93 -0.84 -3.69
N ASP A 630 -33.59 0.14 -3.09
CA ASP A 630 -34.37 1.16 -3.78
C ASP A 630 -33.52 2.21 -4.51
N ILE A 631 -32.27 2.40 -4.08
CA ILE A 631 -31.29 3.31 -4.69
C ILE A 631 -30.31 2.51 -5.54
N PHE A 632 -29.69 1.48 -4.96
CA PHE A 632 -28.62 0.69 -5.58
C PHE A 632 -29.24 -0.53 -6.27
N VAL A 633 -29.39 -0.44 -7.58
CA VAL A 633 -30.10 -1.47 -8.37
C VAL A 633 -29.29 -2.75 -8.59
N ALA A 634 -27.96 -2.68 -8.50
CA ALA A 634 -27.06 -3.82 -8.55
C ALA A 634 -25.69 -3.45 -7.96
N GLY A 635 -24.87 -4.43 -7.59
CA GLY A 635 -23.50 -4.17 -7.13
C GLY A 635 -22.52 -5.29 -7.39
N ALA A 636 -21.24 -4.98 -7.24
CA ALA A 636 -20.17 -5.97 -7.28
C ALA A 636 -19.34 -5.89 -5.98
N ASP A 637 -19.40 -6.94 -5.19
CA ASP A 637 -18.75 -7.10 -3.92
C ASP A 637 -17.56 -8.06 -4.06
N LEU A 638 -16.37 -7.52 -3.96
CA LEU A 638 -15.13 -8.26 -4.08
C LEU A 638 -14.54 -8.45 -2.68
N ALA A 639 -14.47 -9.69 -2.23
CA ALA A 639 -13.86 -10.10 -0.96
C ALA A 639 -14.29 -9.23 0.25
N GLY A 640 -15.59 -8.92 0.35
CA GLY A 640 -16.16 -8.05 1.38
C GLY A 640 -16.24 -8.71 2.75
N VAL A 641 -16.24 -7.89 3.80
CA VAL A 641 -16.55 -8.33 5.17
C VAL A 641 -18.05 -8.17 5.40
N HIS A 642 -18.75 -9.24 5.79
CA HIS A 642 -20.21 -9.21 5.89
C HIS A 642 -20.73 -9.28 7.33
N LEU A 643 -19.92 -9.86 8.24
CA LEU A 643 -20.21 -9.95 9.66
C LEU A 643 -18.95 -9.63 10.47
N SER A 644 -19.06 -8.72 11.43
CA SER A 644 -18.00 -8.47 12.41
C SER A 644 -18.30 -9.17 13.73
N GLY A 645 -17.31 -9.90 14.23
CA GLY A 645 -17.40 -10.65 15.47
C GLY A 645 -17.84 -12.10 15.25
N SER A 646 -17.81 -12.88 16.32
CA SER A 646 -18.10 -14.33 16.30
C SER A 646 -19.53 -14.67 16.77
N THR A 647 -20.31 -13.68 17.20
CA THR A 647 -21.65 -13.89 17.76
C THR A 647 -22.72 -13.15 16.96
N LEU A 648 -23.84 -13.82 16.70
CA LEU A 648 -25.03 -13.26 16.04
C LEU A 648 -25.94 -12.57 17.08
N ASP A 649 -25.39 -11.59 17.79
CA ASP A 649 -26.17 -10.76 18.71
C ASP A 649 -26.72 -9.54 17.99
N SER A 650 -28.00 -9.54 17.67
CA SER A 650 -28.65 -8.46 16.93
C SER A 650 -28.67 -7.11 17.68
N THR A 651 -28.42 -7.12 19.00
CA THR A 651 -28.34 -5.90 19.83
C THR A 651 -26.94 -5.29 19.82
N ALA A 652 -25.94 -6.07 19.43
CA ALA A 652 -24.54 -5.61 19.39
C ALA A 652 -24.32 -4.61 18.25
N VAL A 653 -23.62 -3.52 18.55
CA VAL A 653 -23.29 -2.49 17.53
C VAL A 653 -22.45 -3.07 16.38
N THR A 654 -21.63 -4.08 16.65
CA THR A 654 -20.83 -4.78 15.62
C THR A 654 -21.72 -5.51 14.60
N TYR A 655 -22.77 -6.21 15.09
CA TYR A 655 -23.74 -6.85 14.22
C TYR A 655 -24.54 -5.79 13.42
N GLN A 656 -25.05 -4.75 14.08
CA GLN A 656 -25.81 -3.67 13.44
C GLN A 656 -24.97 -2.91 12.40
N SER A 657 -23.65 -2.89 12.55
CA SER A 657 -22.70 -2.33 11.59
C SER A 657 -22.35 -3.29 10.44
N SER A 658 -22.82 -4.53 10.47
CA SER A 658 -22.58 -5.54 9.44
C SER A 658 -23.59 -5.40 8.29
N SER A 659 -23.21 -5.82 7.09
CA SER A 659 -24.12 -5.81 5.94
C SER A 659 -25.32 -6.74 6.13
N ILE A 660 -25.11 -7.89 6.78
CA ILE A 660 -26.15 -8.88 7.01
C ILE A 660 -27.19 -8.47 8.06
N SER A 661 -26.99 -7.39 8.81
CA SER A 661 -27.94 -6.93 9.82
C SER A 661 -29.33 -6.57 9.23
N GLU A 662 -29.37 -6.19 7.95
CA GLU A 662 -30.59 -5.83 7.24
C GLU A 662 -30.81 -6.69 5.97
N ILE A 663 -30.29 -7.91 6.00
CA ILE A 663 -30.35 -8.85 4.87
C ILE A 663 -31.77 -9.09 4.34
N ASP A 664 -32.78 -8.99 5.19
CA ASP A 664 -34.18 -9.18 4.81
C ASP A 664 -34.75 -8.05 3.89
N LYS A 665 -34.06 -6.91 3.81
CA LYS A 665 -34.39 -5.81 2.91
C LYS A 665 -33.69 -5.91 1.56
N TRP A 666 -32.68 -6.79 1.43
CA TRP A 666 -31.89 -6.94 0.22
C TRP A 666 -32.75 -7.50 -0.94
N LYS A 667 -32.70 -6.84 -2.10
CA LYS A 667 -33.42 -7.24 -3.32
C LYS A 667 -32.59 -7.19 -4.58
N SER A 668 -31.53 -6.39 -4.56
CA SER A 668 -30.69 -6.12 -5.73
C SER A 668 -29.78 -7.29 -6.07
N PRO A 669 -29.55 -7.62 -7.35
CA PRO A 669 -28.59 -8.64 -7.74
C PRO A 669 -27.14 -8.20 -7.39
N VAL A 670 -26.29 -9.19 -7.11
CA VAL A 670 -24.88 -8.95 -6.72
C VAL A 670 -23.92 -9.87 -7.44
N PHE A 671 -22.79 -9.31 -7.88
CA PHE A 671 -21.63 -10.06 -8.39
C PHE A 671 -20.62 -10.22 -7.25
N LEU A 672 -20.23 -11.46 -6.96
CA LEU A 672 -19.40 -11.85 -5.83
C LEU A 672 -18.09 -12.48 -6.31
N VAL A 673 -16.95 -12.06 -5.73
CA VAL A 673 -15.62 -12.63 -6.03
C VAL A 673 -14.80 -12.76 -4.77
N GLN A 674 -14.16 -13.92 -4.54
CA GLN A 674 -13.14 -14.06 -3.48
C GLN A 674 -12.21 -15.24 -3.75
N GLY A 675 -10.93 -15.09 -3.39
CA GLY A 675 -9.97 -16.19 -3.29
C GLY A 675 -10.17 -16.99 -2.00
N ASP A 676 -9.96 -18.30 -2.03
CA ASP A 676 -10.22 -19.15 -0.86
C ASP A 676 -9.05 -19.22 0.14
N ASP A 677 -7.81 -18.77 -0.25
CA ASP A 677 -6.69 -18.49 0.66
C ASP A 677 -6.62 -16.98 1.00
N ASP A 678 -7.77 -16.30 1.03
CA ASP A 678 -7.82 -14.90 1.44
C ASP A 678 -7.32 -14.74 2.88
N ARG A 679 -6.23 -13.97 3.04
CA ARG A 679 -5.51 -13.78 4.30
C ARG A 679 -5.91 -12.52 5.04
N ASN A 680 -6.77 -11.70 4.44
CA ASN A 680 -7.27 -10.45 4.98
C ASN A 680 -8.71 -10.57 5.45
N VAL A 681 -9.56 -11.17 4.62
CA VAL A 681 -10.97 -11.43 4.87
C VAL A 681 -11.18 -12.93 4.78
N ASP A 682 -11.47 -13.56 5.90
CA ASP A 682 -11.67 -15.01 5.95
C ASP A 682 -12.79 -15.44 4.98
N PHE A 683 -12.56 -16.50 4.22
CA PHE A 683 -13.48 -17.00 3.18
C PHE A 683 -14.86 -17.39 3.74
N SER A 684 -14.96 -17.66 5.05
CA SER A 684 -16.24 -17.87 5.73
C SER A 684 -17.22 -16.69 5.61
N GLN A 685 -16.71 -15.47 5.38
CA GLN A 685 -17.53 -14.28 5.15
C GLN A 685 -18.36 -14.44 3.86
N MET A 686 -17.73 -14.89 2.79
CA MET A 686 -18.38 -15.19 1.52
C MET A 686 -19.35 -16.37 1.64
N ILE A 687 -18.93 -17.45 2.30
CA ILE A 687 -19.80 -18.61 2.55
C ILE A 687 -21.07 -18.18 3.28
N GLY A 688 -20.92 -17.39 4.36
CA GLY A 688 -22.07 -16.92 5.16
C GLY A 688 -23.03 -16.07 4.34
N LEU A 689 -22.53 -15.09 3.57
CA LEU A 689 -23.37 -14.25 2.72
C LEU A 689 -24.11 -15.07 1.66
N VAL A 690 -23.42 -15.94 0.94
CA VAL A 690 -24.03 -16.78 -0.11
C VAL A 690 -25.18 -17.63 0.42
N GLN A 691 -25.03 -18.21 1.62
CA GLN A 691 -26.13 -18.98 2.24
C GLN A 691 -27.36 -18.11 2.55
N LEU A 692 -27.13 -16.88 3.00
CA LEU A 692 -28.22 -15.93 3.30
C LEU A 692 -28.93 -15.45 2.04
N LEU A 693 -28.20 -15.19 0.94
CA LEU A 693 -28.76 -14.81 -0.35
C LEU A 693 -29.60 -15.94 -0.96
N ARG A 694 -29.09 -17.19 -0.92
CA ARG A 694 -29.83 -18.38 -1.36
C ARG A 694 -31.14 -18.59 -0.59
N ALA A 695 -31.10 -18.40 0.73
CA ALA A 695 -32.28 -18.57 1.58
C ALA A 695 -33.38 -17.53 1.30
N ARG A 696 -33.04 -16.42 0.62
CA ARG A 696 -33.97 -15.30 0.31
C ARG A 696 -34.25 -15.16 -1.17
N ASP A 697 -33.82 -16.11 -1.98
CA ASP A 697 -34.01 -16.10 -3.44
C ASP A 697 -33.45 -14.81 -4.11
N ILE A 698 -32.35 -14.28 -3.57
CA ILE A 698 -31.68 -13.12 -4.14
C ILE A 698 -30.67 -13.59 -5.20
N TYR A 699 -30.76 -12.99 -6.39
CA TYR A 699 -29.87 -13.33 -7.50
C TYR A 699 -28.44 -12.89 -7.24
N PHE A 700 -27.49 -13.80 -7.44
CA PHE A 700 -26.06 -13.50 -7.40
C PHE A 700 -25.30 -14.33 -8.45
N GLU A 701 -24.19 -13.77 -8.91
CA GLU A 701 -23.17 -14.48 -9.65
C GLU A 701 -21.91 -14.59 -8.78
N LEU A 702 -21.32 -15.78 -8.65
CA LEU A 702 -20.19 -16.04 -7.75
C LEU A 702 -18.98 -16.53 -8.53
N THR A 703 -17.83 -15.94 -8.24
CA THR A 703 -16.51 -16.43 -8.67
C THR A 703 -15.67 -16.74 -7.43
N VAL A 704 -15.38 -18.02 -7.23
CA VAL A 704 -14.39 -18.46 -6.24
C VAL A 704 -13.08 -18.74 -6.98
N ILE A 705 -11.96 -18.22 -6.45
CA ILE A 705 -10.65 -18.38 -7.05
C ILE A 705 -9.81 -19.27 -6.11
N PRO A 706 -9.64 -20.57 -6.45
CA PRO A 706 -8.88 -21.50 -5.62
C PRO A 706 -7.41 -21.10 -5.49
N ASP A 707 -6.82 -21.34 -4.29
CA ASP A 707 -5.41 -21.06 -3.94
C ASP A 707 -4.96 -19.61 -4.16
N ASP A 708 -5.90 -18.67 -4.21
CA ASP A 708 -5.58 -17.27 -4.41
C ASP A 708 -5.93 -16.42 -3.18
N VAL A 709 -5.25 -15.28 -3.08
CA VAL A 709 -5.30 -14.39 -1.92
C VAL A 709 -6.33 -13.27 -2.11
N HIS A 710 -6.35 -12.32 -1.17
CA HIS A 710 -7.30 -11.20 -1.13
C HIS A 710 -7.36 -10.36 -2.43
N GLU A 711 -6.20 -10.09 -3.02
CA GLU A 711 -6.07 -9.47 -4.34
C GLU A 711 -5.43 -10.53 -5.25
N SER A 712 -6.18 -11.06 -6.22
CA SER A 712 -5.68 -12.13 -7.09
C SER A 712 -4.29 -11.81 -7.64
N LEU A 713 -3.40 -12.79 -7.57
CA LEU A 713 -2.03 -12.66 -8.04
C LEU A 713 -1.89 -12.87 -9.56
N VAL A 714 -2.90 -13.46 -10.21
CA VAL A 714 -2.90 -13.78 -11.64
C VAL A 714 -3.66 -12.71 -12.41
N HIS A 715 -3.01 -12.08 -13.38
CA HIS A 715 -3.57 -10.99 -14.19
C HIS A 715 -4.77 -11.41 -15.04
N SER A 716 -4.64 -12.55 -15.71
CA SER A 716 -5.70 -13.08 -16.58
C SER A 716 -7.00 -13.36 -15.81
N ARG A 717 -6.94 -13.68 -14.52
CA ARG A 717 -8.12 -13.81 -13.65
C ARG A 717 -8.81 -12.47 -13.40
N TRP A 718 -8.02 -11.42 -13.20
CA TRP A 718 -8.58 -10.07 -13.08
C TRP A 718 -9.27 -9.62 -14.37
N ILE A 719 -8.68 -9.93 -15.54
CA ILE A 719 -9.33 -9.64 -16.83
C ILE A 719 -10.69 -10.36 -16.93
N ASP A 720 -10.75 -11.66 -16.56
CA ASP A 720 -12.02 -12.39 -16.53
C ASP A 720 -13.03 -11.78 -15.54
N VAL A 721 -12.57 -11.48 -14.31
CA VAL A 721 -13.42 -10.85 -13.28
C VAL A 721 -14.00 -9.53 -13.77
N TRP A 722 -13.17 -8.64 -14.30
CA TRP A 722 -13.64 -7.32 -14.77
C TRP A 722 -14.57 -7.43 -15.99
N THR A 723 -14.30 -8.36 -16.91
CA THR A 723 -15.12 -8.63 -18.08
C THR A 723 -16.50 -9.12 -17.64
N ARG A 724 -16.56 -10.09 -16.72
CA ARG A 724 -17.82 -10.63 -16.19
C ARG A 724 -18.57 -9.61 -15.35
N MET A 725 -17.86 -8.84 -14.51
CA MET A 725 -18.44 -7.72 -13.77
C MET A 725 -19.08 -6.71 -14.72
N GLY A 726 -18.38 -6.32 -15.79
CA GLY A 726 -18.92 -5.40 -16.78
C GLY A 726 -20.15 -5.93 -17.49
N ALA A 727 -20.17 -7.21 -17.85
CA ALA A 727 -21.36 -7.88 -18.42
C ALA A 727 -22.54 -7.89 -17.44
N PHE A 728 -22.29 -8.19 -16.17
CA PHE A 728 -23.28 -8.15 -15.09
C PHE A 728 -23.85 -6.73 -14.91
N LEU A 729 -22.99 -5.71 -14.79
CA LEU A 729 -23.42 -4.32 -14.64
C LEU A 729 -24.18 -3.82 -15.87
N ASN A 730 -23.78 -4.23 -17.07
CA ASN A 730 -24.53 -3.90 -18.29
C ASN A 730 -25.95 -4.45 -18.30
N ARG A 731 -26.18 -5.67 -17.78
CA ARG A 731 -27.52 -6.26 -17.67
C ARG A 731 -28.38 -5.49 -16.67
N PHE A 732 -27.89 -5.30 -15.46
CA PHE A 732 -28.72 -4.86 -14.34
C PHE A 732 -28.70 -3.34 -14.13
N VAL A 733 -27.57 -2.65 -14.36
CA VAL A 733 -27.49 -1.20 -14.20
C VAL A 733 -27.77 -0.47 -15.52
N TRP A 734 -27.13 -0.89 -16.63
CA TRP A 734 -27.29 -0.20 -17.92
C TRP A 734 -28.65 -0.47 -18.54
N LYS A 735 -29.04 -1.73 -18.70
CA LYS A 735 -30.28 -2.12 -19.36
C LYS A 735 -31.48 -2.18 -18.40
N GLY A 736 -31.24 -2.32 -17.09
CA GLY A 736 -32.32 -2.47 -16.09
C GLY A 736 -33.06 -3.80 -16.22
N GLU A 737 -32.38 -4.87 -16.58
CA GLU A 737 -32.97 -6.20 -16.68
C GLU A 737 -33.47 -6.68 -15.30
N THR A 738 -34.60 -7.35 -15.26
CA THR A 738 -35.09 -8.00 -14.04
C THR A 738 -34.22 -9.24 -13.78
N PRO A 739 -33.68 -9.42 -12.56
CA PRO A 739 -32.94 -10.65 -12.25
C PRO A 739 -33.85 -11.88 -12.37
N PRO A 740 -33.36 -12.99 -12.94
CA PRO A 740 -34.11 -14.25 -12.92
C PRO A 740 -34.23 -14.76 -11.49
N SER A 741 -35.31 -15.52 -11.19
CA SER A 741 -35.40 -16.21 -9.91
C SER A 741 -34.28 -17.26 -9.80
N VAL A 742 -33.72 -17.50 -8.61
CA VAL A 742 -32.67 -18.52 -8.40
C VAL A 742 -33.20 -19.93 -8.79
N ALA A 743 -34.48 -20.17 -8.75
CA ALA A 743 -35.10 -21.41 -9.21
C ALA A 743 -35.01 -21.63 -10.75
N GLU A 744 -34.93 -20.55 -11.54
CA GLU A 744 -34.80 -20.62 -13.00
C GLU A 744 -33.38 -20.88 -13.47
N VAL A 745 -32.35 -20.55 -12.66
CA VAL A 745 -30.95 -20.77 -13.00
C VAL A 745 -30.51 -22.24 -12.81
N LYS A 746 -31.32 -23.07 -12.14
CA LYS A 746 -31.03 -24.51 -11.92
C LYS A 746 -31.38 -25.42 -13.11
N LYS A 747 -31.82 -24.88 -14.23
CA LYS A 747 -32.08 -25.62 -15.48
C LYS A 747 -30.98 -25.32 -16.50
#